data_d4e5b1fdabb151bd6190b2817fcf58e1
#
_entry.id   d4e5b1fdabb151bd6190b2817fcf58e1
#
_cell.length_a   1.000
_cell.length_b   1.000
_cell.length_c   1.000
_cell.angle_alpha   90.00
_cell.angle_beta   90.00
_cell.angle_gamma   90.00
#
_symmetry.space_group_name_H-M   'P 1'
#
loop_
_entity.id
_entity.type
_entity.pdbx_description
1 polymer ?
#
loop_
_entity_poly.entity_id
_entity_poly.type
_entity_poly.pdbx_seq_one_letter_code
_entity_poly.pdbx_strand_id
1 'polypeptide(L)'
;MTVLLVVTIWVLGAVTGSLLHGPSPALASTIGAGLDPIRSGAWWGLATSALWCRGLDSYVLSTLMIVALLPVAERRLGSLRAAGLALLVQVAGSAVGLLWVWLLGRYADGRWADQLAVSVAVGPGTAVVGVTLAASACLAALWRRRLRLVLVIALLMLVLYSGLIGDLLRLCTGLLGLAVGALLYGRIHGAEVPVVSRPSRAERRILVALVVAASALGPLIAAWAQSRVGPLSVLRFVFAAPAPDAATVKQICAAALDPRDVRECAELQARLRFSGVGPALLSVMPVVLLLVAAEGLRRGRRAAWGLAVGLNLGLAALAVVLMTNHAQQRIVLGVGVHPRAWIAILLPLVQPLLVVVVLLLTRARFDVRAPHGTYRALLRATVGALVVAAAAYVALGLMLRDDFDPVPGVGDLLSDLPLRLVPPGYLVGVGPGFLPADDGATLLYEWIGPVVWLVLAAAALRTFLRSRPDVAESDLARVHALLGEGAGGSLQYMATWPGHAYWFAPDGTAAVAHRVIGGVAVTTGGPVGHPESVPAAVAGFAAHCREQGWTPCFYSVGAEVVSAARALGWSTVQVAEETLLPLPELTFTGRKWQDVRTALNRAAKAGIVAEWTTFRAAPVAITDQIRAISEEWVADKGLPEMGFTLGGLDELADDEVRLLVAVDADRSVHGVTSWLPVRRDGEIVGWTLDFMRRRSDDRAFRGVMEFLIASAATGLREEGAEFVSLSGAPLARLDRGEPIAGLQKLLDAIGQRLEPVYGFRSLLAFKAKFQPEYRPLHLAYPDAAALPAIGNAIGRAYLPDLRPTQAAALARALLGR
;
A
#
# COMPACT_ATOMS: atom_id res chain seq x y z
N MET A 1 11.09 -9.15 25.36
CA MET A 1 9.66 -9.34 25.76
C MET A 1 8.85 -10.03 24.67
N THR A 2 8.84 -9.51 23.44
CA THR A 2 8.05 -10.05 22.31
C THR A 2 8.30 -11.54 22.08
N VAL A 3 9.54 -11.94 21.88
CA VAL A 3 9.93 -13.36 21.67
C VAL A 3 9.56 -14.22 22.88
N LEU A 4 9.84 -13.74 24.09
CA LEU A 4 9.54 -14.47 25.33
C LEU A 4 8.03 -14.75 25.46
N LEU A 5 7.16 -13.75 25.18
CA LEU A 5 5.71 -13.93 25.24
C LEU A 5 5.23 -14.96 24.21
N VAL A 6 5.73 -14.89 22.96
CA VAL A 6 5.41 -15.88 21.93
C VAL A 6 5.81 -17.28 22.38
N VAL A 7 7.05 -17.46 22.82
CA VAL A 7 7.54 -18.77 23.31
C VAL A 7 6.68 -19.28 24.47
N THR A 8 6.38 -18.39 25.44
CA THR A 8 5.60 -18.76 26.64
C THR A 8 4.20 -19.26 26.26
N ILE A 9 3.45 -18.56 25.37
CA ILE A 9 2.10 -19.01 25.01
C ILE A 9 2.13 -20.35 24.27
N TRP A 10 3.12 -20.57 23.37
CA TRP A 10 3.22 -21.83 22.63
C TRP A 10 3.65 -23.00 23.54
N VAL A 11 4.60 -22.78 24.46
CA VAL A 11 5.05 -23.80 25.42
C VAL A 11 3.92 -24.17 26.38
N LEU A 12 3.22 -23.19 26.98
CA LEU A 12 2.08 -23.44 27.85
C LEU A 12 0.95 -24.15 27.11
N GLY A 13 0.66 -23.75 25.87
CA GLY A 13 -0.32 -24.40 25.01
C GLY A 13 0.03 -25.85 24.73
N ALA A 14 1.30 -26.17 24.46
CA ALA A 14 1.78 -27.54 24.25
C ALA A 14 1.70 -28.40 25.52
N VAL A 15 2.23 -27.87 26.64
CA VAL A 15 2.25 -28.59 27.93
C VAL A 15 0.84 -28.89 28.45
N THR A 16 -0.11 -27.96 28.24
CA THR A 16 -1.50 -28.14 28.73
C THR A 16 -2.42 -28.82 27.69
N GLY A 17 -1.89 -29.23 26.53
CA GLY A 17 -2.69 -29.80 25.45
C GLY A 17 -3.68 -28.83 24.78
N SER A 18 -3.53 -27.53 25.00
CA SER A 18 -4.48 -26.50 24.60
C SER A 18 -4.30 -26.00 23.16
N LEU A 19 -3.29 -26.50 22.41
CA LEU A 19 -2.95 -25.97 21.08
C LEU A 19 -4.06 -26.15 20.04
N LEU A 20 -4.67 -27.33 19.96
CA LEU A 20 -5.64 -27.65 18.92
C LEU A 20 -7.06 -27.21 19.28
N HIS A 21 -7.49 -27.50 20.50
CA HIS A 21 -8.89 -27.32 20.92
C HIS A 21 -9.08 -26.27 22.02
N GLY A 22 -7.99 -25.57 22.41
CA GLY A 22 -8.00 -24.62 23.53
C GLY A 22 -7.94 -25.32 24.90
N PRO A 23 -7.90 -24.53 25.99
CA PRO A 23 -7.88 -25.08 27.36
C PRO A 23 -9.18 -25.81 27.68
N SER A 24 -9.08 -26.94 28.42
CA SER A 24 -10.26 -27.65 28.90
C SER A 24 -11.16 -26.73 29.74
N PRO A 25 -12.48 -27.02 29.85
CA PRO A 25 -13.39 -26.17 30.65
C PRO A 25 -12.93 -25.96 32.09
N ALA A 26 -12.38 -27.03 32.71
CA ALA A 26 -11.82 -26.97 34.07
C ALA A 26 -10.59 -26.04 34.15
N LEU A 27 -9.69 -26.14 33.18
CA LEU A 27 -8.55 -25.24 33.12
C LEU A 27 -8.99 -23.81 32.83
N ALA A 28 -9.89 -23.61 31.87
CA ALA A 28 -10.40 -22.28 31.48
C ALA A 28 -11.07 -21.56 32.65
N SER A 29 -11.83 -22.25 33.50
CA SER A 29 -12.42 -21.66 34.70
C SER A 29 -11.39 -21.24 35.75
N THR A 30 -10.19 -21.84 35.74
CA THR A 30 -9.13 -21.54 36.69
C THR A 30 -8.21 -20.39 36.23
N ILE A 31 -7.88 -20.35 34.91
CA ILE A 31 -6.88 -19.43 34.37
C ILE A 31 -7.49 -18.23 33.62
N GLY A 32 -8.74 -18.34 33.23
CA GLY A 32 -9.40 -17.35 32.36
C GLY A 32 -10.03 -16.19 33.11
N ALA A 33 -10.25 -15.10 32.40
CA ALA A 33 -10.96 -13.92 32.93
C ALA A 33 -12.46 -14.03 32.65
N GLY A 34 -13.27 -14.10 33.71
CA GLY A 34 -14.73 -14.21 33.66
C GLY A 34 -15.36 -13.89 35.00
N LEU A 35 -16.69 -13.69 35.03
CA LEU A 35 -17.39 -13.38 36.28
C LEU A 35 -17.47 -14.60 37.22
N ASP A 36 -17.75 -15.78 36.69
CA ASP A 36 -17.83 -16.99 37.48
C ASP A 36 -16.48 -17.45 38.07
N PRO A 37 -15.35 -17.42 37.33
CA PRO A 37 -14.01 -17.58 37.91
C PRO A 37 -13.73 -16.64 39.09
N ILE A 38 -14.08 -15.35 38.96
CA ILE A 38 -13.85 -14.39 40.07
C ILE A 38 -14.73 -14.71 41.27
N ARG A 39 -16.01 -15.05 41.05
CA ARG A 39 -16.93 -15.44 42.15
C ARG A 39 -16.47 -16.69 42.88
N SER A 40 -15.83 -17.63 42.16
CA SER A 40 -15.24 -18.83 42.75
C SER A 40 -13.88 -18.63 43.39
N GLY A 41 -13.35 -17.37 43.38
CA GLY A 41 -12.09 -17.01 44.04
C GLY A 41 -10.88 -17.04 43.12
N ALA A 42 -11.00 -17.35 41.82
CA ALA A 42 -9.89 -17.41 40.86
C ALA A 42 -9.53 -16.03 40.27
N TRP A 43 -9.27 -15.03 41.13
CA TRP A 43 -8.96 -13.66 40.75
C TRP A 43 -7.66 -13.50 39.93
N TRP A 44 -6.72 -14.45 40.08
CA TRP A 44 -5.48 -14.50 39.28
C TRP A 44 -5.76 -14.66 37.78
N GLY A 45 -6.94 -15.15 37.40
CA GLY A 45 -7.41 -15.24 36.01
C GLY A 45 -7.34 -13.92 35.25
N LEU A 46 -7.44 -12.77 35.94
CA LEU A 46 -7.23 -11.44 35.36
C LEU A 46 -5.83 -11.29 34.73
N ALA A 47 -4.82 -11.91 35.31
CA ALA A 47 -3.44 -11.86 34.80
C ALA A 47 -3.14 -13.08 33.91
N THR A 48 -3.47 -14.30 34.35
CA THR A 48 -3.08 -15.54 33.70
C THR A 48 -3.80 -15.76 32.36
N SER A 49 -4.99 -15.22 32.19
CA SER A 49 -5.75 -15.35 30.94
C SER A 49 -4.99 -14.90 29.68
N ALA A 50 -3.96 -14.05 29.81
CA ALA A 50 -3.12 -13.61 28.71
C ALA A 50 -2.15 -14.67 28.18
N LEU A 51 -1.98 -15.81 28.86
CA LEU A 51 -0.96 -16.80 28.55
C LEU A 51 -1.49 -18.02 27.76
N TRP A 52 -2.78 -18.13 27.51
CA TRP A 52 -3.40 -19.20 26.70
C TRP A 52 -4.23 -18.64 25.57
N CYS A 53 -4.49 -19.47 24.53
CA CYS A 53 -5.39 -19.13 23.42
C CYS A 53 -6.46 -20.23 23.24
N ARG A 54 -7.54 -19.92 22.49
CA ARG A 54 -8.71 -20.81 22.35
C ARG A 54 -8.54 -21.97 21.37
N GLY A 55 -7.48 -22.01 20.58
CA GLY A 55 -7.22 -23.05 19.58
C GLY A 55 -6.12 -22.57 18.64
N LEU A 56 -5.72 -23.43 17.70
CA LEU A 56 -4.56 -23.19 16.82
C LEU A 56 -4.65 -21.90 16.01
N ASP A 57 -5.80 -21.60 15.45
CA ASP A 57 -6.11 -20.36 14.76
C ASP A 57 -5.85 -19.13 15.65
N SER A 58 -6.31 -19.19 16.90
CA SER A 58 -6.09 -18.13 17.89
C SER A 58 -4.62 -18.01 18.31
N TYR A 59 -3.85 -19.11 18.38
CA TYR A 59 -2.42 -19.07 18.63
C TYR A 59 -1.67 -18.38 17.48
N VAL A 60 -1.99 -18.71 16.22
CA VAL A 60 -1.38 -18.08 15.05
C VAL A 60 -1.73 -16.60 14.98
N LEU A 61 -3.00 -16.23 15.10
CA LEU A 61 -3.44 -14.85 15.08
C LEU A 61 -2.85 -14.02 16.22
N SER A 62 -2.77 -14.60 17.44
CA SER A 62 -2.15 -13.94 18.59
C SER A 62 -0.65 -13.73 18.36
N THR A 63 0.04 -14.70 17.77
CA THR A 63 1.46 -14.57 17.42
C THR A 63 1.67 -13.45 16.42
N LEU A 64 0.88 -13.38 15.36
CA LEU A 64 0.95 -12.30 14.38
C LEU A 64 0.69 -10.93 15.03
N MET A 65 -0.31 -10.85 15.90
CA MET A 65 -0.63 -9.62 16.63
C MET A 65 0.50 -9.20 17.59
N ILE A 66 1.09 -10.14 18.33
CA ILE A 66 2.22 -9.89 19.24
C ILE A 66 3.41 -9.36 18.44
N VAL A 67 3.77 -10.01 17.33
CA VAL A 67 4.90 -9.62 16.49
C VAL A 67 4.67 -8.26 15.80
N ALA A 68 3.43 -7.95 15.43
CA ALA A 68 3.10 -6.67 14.79
C ALA A 68 3.04 -5.50 15.78
N LEU A 69 2.49 -5.69 16.97
CA LEU A 69 2.14 -4.59 17.86
C LEU A 69 3.12 -4.41 19.03
N LEU A 70 3.54 -5.50 19.67
CA LEU A 70 4.34 -5.44 20.90
C LEU A 70 5.73 -4.81 20.72
N PRO A 71 6.44 -4.98 19.58
CA PRO A 71 7.72 -4.30 19.34
C PRO A 71 7.61 -2.77 19.35
N VAL A 72 6.44 -2.22 19.05
CA VAL A 72 6.20 -0.76 19.14
C VAL A 72 6.34 -0.29 20.59
N ALA A 73 5.72 -1.02 21.51
CA ALA A 73 5.84 -0.73 22.95
C ALA A 73 7.25 -1.02 23.49
N GLU A 74 7.82 -2.17 23.13
CA GLU A 74 9.13 -2.60 23.60
C GLU A 74 10.26 -1.64 23.19
N ARG A 75 10.25 -1.16 21.95
CA ARG A 75 11.23 -0.19 21.44
C ARG A 75 11.11 1.20 22.08
N ARG A 76 9.92 1.59 22.52
CA ARG A 76 9.68 2.93 23.07
C ARG A 76 9.82 3.01 24.58
N LEU A 77 9.44 1.95 25.28
CA LEU A 77 9.41 1.91 26.74
C LEU A 77 10.56 1.09 27.34
N GLY A 78 11.20 0.24 26.56
CA GLY A 78 12.11 -0.81 27.00
C GLY A 78 11.34 -2.05 27.48
N SER A 79 11.99 -3.24 27.46
CA SER A 79 11.32 -4.53 27.69
C SER A 79 10.70 -4.65 29.08
N LEU A 80 11.36 -4.19 30.13
CA LEU A 80 10.88 -4.32 31.52
C LEU A 80 9.69 -3.42 31.82
N ARG A 81 9.75 -2.14 31.40
CA ARG A 81 8.64 -1.19 31.58
C ARG A 81 7.44 -1.58 30.74
N ALA A 82 7.66 -2.06 29.52
CA ALA A 82 6.59 -2.56 28.67
C ALA A 82 5.91 -3.80 29.27
N ALA A 83 6.66 -4.72 29.88
CA ALA A 83 6.13 -5.89 30.57
C ALA A 83 5.31 -5.51 31.81
N GLY A 84 5.84 -4.63 32.67
CA GLY A 84 5.11 -4.15 33.85
C GLY A 84 3.81 -3.40 33.47
N LEU A 85 3.88 -2.55 32.45
CA LEU A 85 2.71 -1.84 31.95
C LEU A 85 1.70 -2.79 31.29
N ALA A 86 2.16 -3.81 30.54
CA ALA A 86 1.30 -4.82 29.96
C ALA A 86 0.52 -5.59 31.02
N LEU A 87 1.20 -5.99 32.12
CA LEU A 87 0.55 -6.66 33.25
C LEU A 87 -0.46 -5.74 33.94
N LEU A 88 -0.09 -4.49 34.19
CA LEU A 88 -0.98 -3.51 34.83
C LEU A 88 -2.27 -3.30 34.02
N VAL A 89 -2.12 -3.00 32.71
CA VAL A 89 -3.29 -2.78 31.85
C VAL A 89 -4.10 -4.05 31.62
N GLN A 90 -3.46 -5.22 31.63
CA GLN A 90 -4.12 -6.52 31.57
C GLN A 90 -5.05 -6.72 32.76
N VAL A 91 -4.53 -6.58 33.96
CA VAL A 91 -5.29 -6.79 35.21
C VAL A 91 -6.38 -5.73 35.38
N ALA A 92 -5.99 -4.44 35.34
CA ALA A 92 -6.94 -3.35 35.54
C ALA A 92 -7.98 -3.26 34.44
N GLY A 93 -7.59 -3.43 33.17
CA GLY A 93 -8.50 -3.37 32.04
C GLY A 93 -9.46 -4.55 31.98
N SER A 94 -9.00 -5.74 32.32
CA SER A 94 -9.87 -6.91 32.46
C SER A 94 -10.87 -6.74 33.61
N ALA A 95 -10.44 -6.19 34.74
CA ALA A 95 -11.33 -5.88 35.87
C ALA A 95 -12.41 -4.85 35.47
N VAL A 96 -12.03 -3.75 34.78
CA VAL A 96 -12.99 -2.76 34.23
C VAL A 96 -13.95 -3.41 33.24
N GLY A 97 -13.46 -4.25 32.34
CA GLY A 97 -14.28 -4.97 31.38
C GLY A 97 -15.28 -5.91 32.05
N LEU A 98 -14.87 -6.66 33.08
CA LEU A 98 -15.77 -7.53 33.83
C LEU A 98 -16.77 -6.75 34.67
N LEU A 99 -16.41 -5.57 35.19
CA LEU A 99 -17.37 -4.66 35.79
C LEU A 99 -18.45 -4.24 34.77
N TRP A 100 -18.10 -3.95 33.54
CA TRP A 100 -19.06 -3.68 32.46
C TRP A 100 -19.93 -4.90 32.16
N VAL A 101 -19.40 -6.11 32.13
CA VAL A 101 -20.17 -7.36 31.94
C VAL A 101 -21.18 -7.51 33.10
N TRP A 102 -20.75 -7.27 34.33
CA TRP A 102 -21.65 -7.31 35.50
C TRP A 102 -22.78 -6.28 35.43
N LEU A 103 -22.44 -5.02 35.05
CA LEU A 103 -23.44 -3.97 34.87
C LEU A 103 -24.43 -4.32 33.75
N LEU A 104 -23.95 -4.82 32.61
CA LEU A 104 -24.80 -5.24 31.52
C LEU A 104 -25.75 -6.38 31.95
N GLY A 105 -25.25 -7.39 32.66
CA GLY A 105 -26.08 -8.48 33.17
C GLY A 105 -27.12 -8.03 34.21
N ARG A 106 -26.88 -6.88 34.90
CA ARG A 106 -27.84 -6.35 35.91
C ARG A 106 -28.89 -5.39 35.32
N TYR A 107 -28.52 -4.62 34.30
CA TYR A 107 -29.35 -3.51 33.77
C TYR A 107 -29.82 -3.70 32.34
N ALA A 108 -29.19 -4.61 31.57
CA ALA A 108 -29.56 -4.90 30.20
C ALA A 108 -30.10 -6.33 30.09
N ASP A 109 -31.44 -6.43 29.91
CA ASP A 109 -32.05 -7.73 29.60
C ASP A 109 -31.76 -8.11 28.15
N GLY A 110 -30.99 -9.19 27.94
CA GLY A 110 -30.73 -9.66 26.60
C GLY A 110 -29.77 -10.83 26.54
N ARG A 111 -29.97 -11.72 25.58
CA ARG A 111 -29.15 -12.94 25.36
C ARG A 111 -27.64 -12.66 25.29
N TRP A 112 -27.26 -11.47 24.85
CA TRP A 112 -25.84 -11.11 24.76
C TRP A 112 -25.24 -10.86 26.16
N ALA A 113 -25.95 -10.12 27.02
CA ALA A 113 -25.52 -9.88 28.39
C ALA A 113 -25.43 -11.20 29.19
N ASP A 114 -26.44 -12.09 29.05
CA ASP A 114 -26.45 -13.40 29.68
C ASP A 114 -25.28 -14.27 29.24
N GLN A 115 -24.99 -14.29 27.94
CA GLN A 115 -23.85 -15.04 27.40
C GLN A 115 -22.50 -14.47 27.86
N LEU A 116 -22.35 -13.14 27.94
CA LEU A 116 -21.14 -12.52 28.47
C LEU A 116 -20.91 -12.90 29.93
N ALA A 117 -21.98 -13.00 30.73
CA ALA A 117 -21.88 -13.30 32.15
C ALA A 117 -21.31 -14.68 32.44
N VAL A 118 -21.66 -15.70 31.62
CA VAL A 118 -21.16 -17.07 31.76
C VAL A 118 -19.89 -17.36 30.94
N SER A 119 -19.45 -16.41 30.12
CA SER A 119 -18.28 -16.61 29.25
C SER A 119 -16.97 -16.34 29.98
N VAL A 120 -15.90 -17.03 29.51
CA VAL A 120 -14.54 -16.87 30.02
C VAL A 120 -13.62 -16.43 28.86
N ALA A 121 -12.79 -15.42 29.09
CA ALA A 121 -11.84 -14.92 28.12
C ALA A 121 -10.43 -15.52 28.37
N VAL A 122 -9.78 -15.92 27.29
CA VAL A 122 -8.34 -16.26 27.26
C VAL A 122 -7.71 -15.65 26.01
N GLY A 123 -6.48 -15.22 26.11
CA GLY A 123 -5.71 -14.67 24.98
C GLY A 123 -4.84 -13.47 25.35
N PRO A 124 -3.64 -13.32 24.77
CA PRO A 124 -2.72 -12.22 25.02
C PRO A 124 -3.20 -10.87 24.47
N GLY A 125 -4.27 -10.88 23.68
CA GLY A 125 -4.74 -9.71 22.94
C GLY A 125 -5.08 -8.51 23.82
N THR A 126 -5.60 -8.74 25.00
CA THR A 126 -5.90 -7.69 26.00
C THR A 126 -4.63 -6.97 26.43
N ALA A 127 -3.61 -7.68 26.88
CA ALA A 127 -2.33 -7.10 27.30
C ALA A 127 -1.60 -6.38 26.15
N VAL A 128 -1.53 -7.04 24.98
CA VAL A 128 -0.81 -6.51 23.81
C VAL A 128 -1.44 -5.22 23.30
N VAL A 129 -2.75 -5.19 23.13
CA VAL A 129 -3.47 -3.99 22.67
C VAL A 129 -3.38 -2.86 23.71
N GLY A 130 -3.56 -3.18 24.99
CA GLY A 130 -3.49 -2.19 26.09
C GLY A 130 -2.13 -1.51 26.17
N VAL A 131 -1.03 -2.28 26.20
CA VAL A 131 0.31 -1.71 26.25
C VAL A 131 0.71 -0.98 24.97
N THR A 132 0.26 -1.44 23.79
CA THR A 132 0.51 -0.77 22.51
C THR A 132 -0.17 0.60 22.47
N LEU A 133 -1.44 0.67 22.89
CA LEU A 133 -2.17 1.93 22.97
C LEU A 133 -1.60 2.87 24.03
N ALA A 134 -1.10 2.36 25.16
CA ALA A 134 -0.37 3.16 26.14
C ALA A 134 0.93 3.71 25.55
N ALA A 135 1.75 2.86 24.94
CA ALA A 135 3.01 3.24 24.28
C ALA A 135 2.81 4.18 23.10
N SER A 136 1.60 4.23 22.53
CA SER A 136 1.27 5.17 21.46
C SER A 136 1.49 6.63 21.84
N ALA A 137 1.44 6.96 23.14
CA ALA A 137 1.75 8.31 23.65
C ALA A 137 3.17 8.76 23.30
N CYS A 138 4.11 7.82 23.21
CA CYS A 138 5.52 8.05 22.87
C CYS A 138 5.79 8.09 21.35
N LEU A 139 4.78 7.93 20.50
CA LEU A 139 4.92 8.01 19.06
C LEU A 139 4.80 9.45 18.55
N ALA A 140 5.43 9.73 17.40
CA ALA A 140 5.23 10.96 16.66
C ALA A 140 3.73 11.16 16.34
N ALA A 141 3.26 12.40 16.28
CA ALA A 141 1.85 12.77 16.19
C ALA A 141 1.08 12.03 15.08
N LEU A 142 1.70 11.86 13.91
CA LEU A 142 1.13 11.17 12.75
C LEU A 142 0.86 9.70 13.05
N TRP A 143 1.88 8.95 13.47
CA TRP A 143 1.76 7.53 13.78
C TRP A 143 0.89 7.26 15.00
N ARG A 144 0.93 8.13 16.00
CA ARG A 144 0.07 8.10 17.17
C ARG A 144 -1.41 8.16 16.79
N ARG A 145 -1.79 9.10 15.88
CA ARG A 145 -3.17 9.25 15.42
C ARG A 145 -3.65 8.04 14.62
N ARG A 146 -2.86 7.59 13.66
CA ARG A 146 -3.19 6.45 12.80
C ARG A 146 -3.35 5.18 13.60
N LEU A 147 -2.36 4.87 14.45
CA LEU A 147 -2.39 3.67 15.29
C LEU A 147 -3.61 3.66 16.22
N ARG A 148 -3.86 4.77 16.94
CA ARG A 148 -5.02 4.91 17.82
C ARG A 148 -6.33 4.74 17.07
N LEU A 149 -6.49 5.43 15.94
CA LEU A 149 -7.71 5.35 15.14
C LEU A 149 -7.99 3.94 14.67
N VAL A 150 -7.00 3.29 14.04
CA VAL A 150 -7.16 1.94 13.49
C VAL A 150 -7.46 0.93 14.60
N LEU A 151 -6.70 0.95 15.69
CA LEU A 151 -6.90 -0.01 16.78
C LEU A 151 -8.24 0.21 17.50
N VAL A 152 -8.61 1.45 17.82
CA VAL A 152 -9.89 1.72 18.51
C VAL A 152 -11.08 1.32 17.63
N ILE A 153 -11.06 1.67 16.34
CA ILE A 153 -12.15 1.27 15.43
C ILE A 153 -12.18 -0.26 15.27
N ALA A 154 -11.03 -0.92 15.10
CA ALA A 154 -10.97 -2.37 15.00
C ALA A 154 -11.53 -3.05 16.26
N LEU A 155 -11.17 -2.57 17.46
CA LEU A 155 -11.69 -3.08 18.72
C LEU A 155 -13.19 -2.86 18.84
N LEU A 156 -13.69 -1.68 18.45
CA LEU A 156 -15.12 -1.39 18.44
C LEU A 156 -15.87 -2.33 17.47
N MET A 157 -15.32 -2.54 16.27
CA MET A 157 -15.88 -3.48 15.29
C MET A 157 -15.90 -4.92 15.86
N LEU A 158 -14.81 -5.34 16.52
CA LEU A 158 -14.79 -6.65 17.17
C LEU A 158 -15.91 -6.79 18.21
N VAL A 159 -16.08 -5.84 19.11
CA VAL A 159 -17.16 -5.89 20.13
C VAL A 159 -18.53 -5.91 19.48
N LEU A 160 -18.78 -5.08 18.48
CA LEU A 160 -20.08 -4.96 17.83
C LEU A 160 -20.45 -6.22 17.02
N TYR A 161 -19.50 -6.79 16.30
CA TYR A 161 -19.76 -7.86 15.34
C TYR A 161 -19.50 -9.27 15.88
N SER A 162 -18.43 -9.49 16.67
CA SER A 162 -18.19 -10.77 17.31
C SER A 162 -18.97 -10.91 18.63
N GLY A 163 -19.03 -9.83 19.40
CA GLY A 163 -19.70 -9.78 20.69
C GLY A 163 -19.10 -10.69 21.77
N LEU A 164 -17.88 -11.21 21.57
CA LEU A 164 -17.21 -12.09 22.52
C LEU A 164 -16.71 -11.30 23.73
N ILE A 165 -16.72 -11.94 24.90
CA ILE A 165 -16.20 -11.32 26.14
C ILE A 165 -14.74 -10.85 25.96
N GLY A 166 -13.89 -11.64 25.31
CA GLY A 166 -12.49 -11.27 25.04
C GLY A 166 -12.35 -9.97 24.25
N ASP A 167 -13.27 -9.64 23.36
CA ASP A 167 -13.23 -8.43 22.55
C ASP A 167 -13.67 -7.21 23.37
N LEU A 168 -14.65 -7.37 24.25
CA LEU A 168 -15.03 -6.36 25.21
C LEU A 168 -13.89 -6.04 26.18
N LEU A 169 -13.21 -7.08 26.70
CA LEU A 169 -12.04 -6.89 27.56
C LEU A 169 -10.90 -6.18 26.82
N ARG A 170 -10.64 -6.53 25.54
CA ARG A 170 -9.63 -5.84 24.69
C ARG A 170 -9.98 -4.37 24.52
N LEU A 171 -11.24 -4.02 24.28
CA LEU A 171 -11.67 -2.63 24.13
C LEU A 171 -11.46 -1.86 25.43
N CYS A 172 -11.93 -2.38 26.56
CA CYS A 172 -11.78 -1.73 27.88
C CYS A 172 -10.28 -1.57 28.22
N THR A 173 -9.47 -2.61 28.01
CA THR A 173 -8.02 -2.57 28.24
C THR A 173 -7.32 -1.60 27.29
N GLY A 174 -7.75 -1.52 26.03
CA GLY A 174 -7.23 -0.58 25.06
C GLY A 174 -7.53 0.88 25.44
N LEU A 175 -8.76 1.17 25.85
CA LEU A 175 -9.16 2.51 26.32
C LEU A 175 -8.42 2.90 27.62
N LEU A 176 -8.30 1.96 28.55
CA LEU A 176 -7.50 2.17 29.77
C LEU A 176 -6.02 2.42 29.41
N GLY A 177 -5.46 1.65 28.47
CA GLY A 177 -4.10 1.86 27.95
C GLY A 177 -3.90 3.26 27.39
N LEU A 178 -4.87 3.79 26.63
CA LEU A 178 -4.82 5.18 26.14
C LEU A 178 -4.80 6.18 27.28
N ALA A 179 -5.64 5.99 28.31
CA ALA A 179 -5.70 6.87 29.48
C ALA A 179 -4.39 6.82 30.28
N VAL A 180 -3.89 5.61 30.59
CA VAL A 180 -2.64 5.41 31.32
C VAL A 180 -1.44 5.97 30.54
N GLY A 181 -1.40 5.73 29.21
CA GLY A 181 -0.37 6.29 28.34
C GLY A 181 -0.37 7.82 28.32
N ALA A 182 -1.55 8.44 28.28
CA ALA A 182 -1.69 9.90 28.35
C ALA A 182 -1.23 10.47 29.71
N LEU A 183 -1.55 9.77 30.82
CA LEU A 183 -1.17 10.19 32.17
C LEU A 183 0.33 10.06 32.44
N LEU A 184 0.93 8.92 32.05
CA LEU A 184 2.34 8.63 32.36
C LEU A 184 3.32 9.31 31.41
N TYR A 185 2.97 9.40 30.14
CA TYR A 185 3.89 9.85 29.08
C TYR A 185 3.47 11.15 28.39
N GLY A 186 2.24 11.63 28.61
CA GLY A 186 1.71 12.85 27.98
C GLY A 186 2.44 14.13 28.43
N ARG A 187 3.08 14.11 29.61
CA ARG A 187 3.80 15.25 30.18
C ARG A 187 5.33 15.22 29.94
N ILE A 188 5.89 14.10 29.51
CA ILE A 188 7.36 13.88 29.44
C ILE A 188 7.97 14.49 28.18
N HIS A 189 7.20 14.68 27.12
CA HIS A 189 7.64 15.36 25.91
C HIS A 189 7.28 16.85 26.01
N GLY A 190 8.25 17.59 26.58
CA GLY A 190 8.08 19.02 26.92
C GLY A 190 7.45 19.84 25.79
N ALA A 191 6.57 20.62 26.21
CA ALA A 191 5.98 21.92 25.83
C ALA A 191 6.09 22.52 24.41
N GLU A 192 6.78 21.92 23.43
CA GLU A 192 6.94 22.54 22.11
C GLU A 192 6.08 21.95 20.99
N VAL A 193 5.37 20.86 21.23
CA VAL A 193 4.41 20.33 20.23
C VAL A 193 3.01 20.43 20.80
N PRO A 194 2.14 21.27 20.23
CA PRO A 194 0.78 21.41 20.72
C PRO A 194 0.08 20.04 20.67
N VAL A 195 -0.51 19.63 21.79
CA VAL A 195 -1.23 18.35 22.00
C VAL A 195 -2.31 18.13 20.94
N VAL A 196 -2.75 19.21 20.29
CA VAL A 196 -3.73 19.22 19.18
C VAL A 196 -3.14 19.99 17.99
N SER A 197 -2.15 19.45 17.32
CA SER A 197 -1.82 19.95 15.99
C SER A 197 -2.91 19.54 15.00
N ARG A 198 -3.48 20.51 14.28
CA ARG A 198 -4.52 20.22 13.27
C ARG A 198 -3.92 19.34 12.18
N PRO A 199 -4.54 18.20 11.84
CA PRO A 199 -4.01 17.33 10.78
C PRO A 199 -4.08 18.02 9.42
N SER A 200 -3.10 17.79 8.56
CA SER A 200 -3.07 18.28 7.19
C SER A 200 -4.29 17.77 6.39
N ARG A 201 -4.55 18.36 5.22
CA ARG A 201 -5.64 17.90 4.34
C ARG A 201 -5.40 16.43 3.90
N ALA A 202 -4.17 16.09 3.56
CA ALA A 202 -3.78 14.74 3.17
C ALA A 202 -4.00 13.73 4.31
N GLU A 203 -3.56 14.08 5.54
CA GLU A 203 -3.75 13.22 6.71
C GLU A 203 -5.23 12.98 7.01
N ARG A 204 -6.08 13.99 6.88
CA ARG A 204 -7.54 13.82 7.08
C ARG A 204 -8.15 12.88 6.06
N ARG A 205 -7.71 12.92 4.77
CA ARG A 205 -8.14 11.97 3.75
C ARG A 205 -7.77 10.54 4.12
N ILE A 206 -6.53 10.34 4.61
CA ILE A 206 -6.06 9.02 5.06
C ILE A 206 -6.86 8.54 6.28
N LEU A 207 -7.10 9.40 7.27
CA LEU A 207 -7.88 9.03 8.46
C LEU A 207 -9.31 8.62 8.09
N VAL A 208 -9.99 9.36 7.21
CA VAL A 208 -11.34 9.00 6.75
C VAL A 208 -11.32 7.70 5.93
N ALA A 209 -10.34 7.51 5.06
CA ALA A 209 -10.17 6.28 4.32
C ALA A 209 -9.98 5.06 5.26
N LEU A 210 -9.19 5.23 6.33
CA LEU A 210 -8.99 4.19 7.34
C LEU A 210 -10.29 3.88 8.13
N VAL A 211 -11.10 4.90 8.43
CA VAL A 211 -12.43 4.69 9.05
C VAL A 211 -13.31 3.84 8.14
N VAL A 212 -13.43 4.21 6.86
CA VAL A 212 -14.24 3.48 5.88
C VAL A 212 -13.72 2.05 5.69
N ALA A 213 -12.39 1.87 5.57
CA ALA A 213 -11.79 0.54 5.42
C ALA A 213 -12.00 -0.35 6.65
N ALA A 214 -11.80 0.18 7.85
CA ALA A 214 -12.01 -0.56 9.08
C ALA A 214 -13.49 -0.91 9.30
N SER A 215 -14.41 0.01 9.00
CA SER A 215 -15.85 -0.25 9.09
C SER A 215 -16.33 -1.29 8.07
N ALA A 216 -15.72 -1.32 6.89
CA ALA A 216 -16.02 -2.31 5.86
C ALA A 216 -15.69 -3.75 6.30
N LEU A 217 -14.68 -3.94 7.14
CA LEU A 217 -14.27 -5.26 7.64
C LEU A 217 -15.20 -5.82 8.73
N GLY A 218 -16.05 -4.99 9.34
CA GLY A 218 -16.94 -5.42 10.43
C GLY A 218 -17.81 -6.64 10.09
N PRO A 219 -18.54 -6.65 8.98
CA PRO A 219 -19.37 -7.79 8.59
C PRO A 219 -18.57 -9.08 8.35
N LEU A 220 -17.33 -9.01 7.85
CA LEU A 220 -16.45 -10.17 7.71
C LEU A 220 -16.07 -10.74 9.09
N ILE A 221 -15.85 -9.87 10.07
CA ILE A 221 -15.59 -10.26 11.46
C ILE A 221 -16.79 -11.03 12.02
N ALA A 222 -18.03 -10.59 11.76
CA ALA A 222 -19.24 -11.27 12.18
C ALA A 222 -19.37 -12.67 11.57
N ALA A 223 -19.06 -12.80 10.29
CA ALA A 223 -19.10 -14.07 9.58
C ALA A 223 -18.07 -15.08 10.13
N TRP A 224 -16.86 -14.60 10.43
CA TRP A 224 -15.78 -15.45 10.96
C TRP A 224 -15.97 -15.82 12.43
N ALA A 225 -16.44 -14.89 13.27
CA ALA A 225 -16.50 -15.06 14.71
C ALA A 225 -17.48 -16.18 15.17
N GLN A 226 -18.32 -16.70 14.27
CA GLN A 226 -19.35 -17.72 14.53
C GLN A 226 -20.23 -17.43 15.77
N SER A 227 -20.13 -16.21 16.31
CA SER A 227 -20.90 -15.79 17.48
C SER A 227 -22.37 -15.62 17.12
N ARG A 228 -23.24 -16.24 17.94
CA ARG A 228 -24.69 -16.18 17.72
C ARG A 228 -25.37 -14.99 18.38
N VAL A 229 -24.67 -14.21 19.20
CA VAL A 229 -25.33 -13.32 20.20
C VAL A 229 -24.69 -11.94 20.31
N GLY A 230 -23.79 -11.53 19.44
CA GLY A 230 -23.23 -10.16 19.45
C GLY A 230 -24.26 -9.08 19.04
N PRO A 231 -24.05 -7.81 19.41
CA PRO A 231 -24.99 -6.71 19.10
C PRO A 231 -25.36 -6.61 17.61
N LEU A 232 -24.39 -6.82 16.71
CA LEU A 232 -24.57 -6.84 15.25
C LEU A 232 -24.47 -8.24 14.64
N SER A 233 -24.51 -9.29 15.43
CA SER A 233 -24.40 -10.67 14.96
C SER A 233 -25.52 -11.07 13.98
N VAL A 234 -26.66 -10.36 13.99
CA VAL A 234 -27.75 -10.54 13.00
C VAL A 234 -27.23 -10.34 11.57
N LEU A 235 -26.27 -9.46 11.35
CA LEU A 235 -25.70 -9.22 10.03
C LEU A 235 -24.85 -10.38 9.50
N ARG A 236 -24.48 -11.37 10.33
CA ARG A 236 -23.81 -12.59 9.85
C ARG A 236 -24.65 -13.36 8.83
N PHE A 237 -26.00 -13.34 8.99
CA PHE A 237 -26.92 -14.03 8.08
C PHE A 237 -26.89 -13.47 6.66
N VAL A 238 -26.35 -12.25 6.50
CA VAL A 238 -26.08 -11.65 5.20
C VAL A 238 -24.91 -12.35 4.48
N PHE A 239 -23.95 -12.88 5.26
CA PHE A 239 -22.69 -13.42 4.75
C PHE A 239 -22.61 -14.94 4.77
N ALA A 240 -23.33 -15.59 5.67
CA ALA A 240 -23.35 -17.02 5.80
C ALA A 240 -24.70 -17.44 6.42
N ALA A 241 -25.72 -17.62 5.62
CA ALA A 241 -26.85 -18.43 6.07
C ALA A 241 -26.32 -19.85 6.28
N PRO A 242 -26.46 -20.42 7.49
CA PRO A 242 -26.13 -21.83 7.66
C PRO A 242 -26.99 -22.65 6.67
N ALA A 243 -26.31 -23.39 5.81
CA ALA A 243 -27.03 -24.31 4.92
C ALA A 243 -27.82 -25.27 5.81
N PRO A 244 -29.12 -25.41 5.62
CA PRO A 244 -29.84 -26.47 6.27
C PRO A 244 -29.30 -27.80 5.76
N ASP A 245 -29.35 -28.83 6.59
CA ASP A 245 -28.97 -30.16 6.16
C ASP A 245 -29.90 -30.66 5.03
N ALA A 246 -29.30 -31.09 3.90
CA ALA A 246 -30.04 -31.51 2.70
C ALA A 246 -31.03 -32.66 3.00
N ALA A 247 -30.66 -33.60 3.89
CA ALA A 247 -31.52 -34.67 4.29
C ALA A 247 -32.75 -34.19 5.07
N THR A 248 -32.55 -33.24 5.99
CA THR A 248 -33.61 -32.58 6.77
C THR A 248 -34.56 -31.80 5.87
N VAL A 249 -34.05 -31.05 4.90
CA VAL A 249 -34.88 -30.32 3.94
C VAL A 249 -35.70 -31.25 3.08
N LYS A 250 -35.10 -32.38 2.61
CA LYS A 250 -35.82 -33.38 1.83
C LYS A 250 -36.96 -34.02 2.62
N GLN A 251 -36.76 -34.30 3.93
CA GLN A 251 -37.80 -34.81 4.82
C GLN A 251 -38.94 -33.82 5.04
N ILE A 252 -38.62 -32.54 5.33
CA ILE A 252 -39.63 -31.51 5.54
C ILE A 252 -40.44 -31.28 4.25
N CYS A 253 -39.75 -31.26 3.09
CA CYS A 253 -40.43 -31.05 1.81
C CYS A 253 -41.28 -32.24 1.38
N ALA A 254 -40.89 -33.45 1.73
CA ALA A 254 -41.71 -34.67 1.47
C ALA A 254 -42.96 -34.72 2.34
N ALA A 255 -42.96 -34.09 3.49
CA ALA A 255 -44.09 -34.03 4.43
C ALA A 255 -44.99 -32.80 4.25
N ALA A 256 -44.65 -31.87 3.35
CA ALA A 256 -45.35 -30.61 3.15
C ALA A 256 -46.68 -30.85 2.42
N LEU A 257 -47.78 -30.81 3.14
CA LEU A 257 -49.15 -30.97 2.60
C LEU A 257 -49.94 -29.66 2.63
N ASP A 258 -49.63 -28.74 3.54
CA ASP A 258 -50.30 -27.46 3.69
C ASP A 258 -49.56 -26.31 2.96
N PRO A 259 -50.27 -25.27 2.49
CA PRO A 259 -49.67 -24.11 1.84
C PRO A 259 -48.58 -23.38 2.68
N ARG A 260 -48.57 -23.56 4.01
CA ARG A 260 -47.54 -23.03 4.92
C ARG A 260 -46.26 -23.88 4.85
N ASP A 261 -46.41 -25.20 4.89
CA ASP A 261 -45.33 -26.16 4.82
C ASP A 261 -44.63 -26.14 3.45
N VAL A 262 -45.43 -25.95 2.37
CA VAL A 262 -44.90 -25.76 1.00
C VAL A 262 -44.03 -24.49 0.90
N ARG A 263 -44.43 -23.37 1.56
CA ARG A 263 -43.63 -22.16 1.62
C ARG A 263 -42.37 -22.36 2.44
N GLU A 264 -42.44 -23.02 3.59
CA GLU A 264 -41.29 -23.34 4.43
C GLU A 264 -40.33 -24.27 3.69
N CYS A 265 -40.80 -25.26 2.95
CA CYS A 265 -40.03 -26.10 2.06
C CYS A 265 -39.30 -25.27 0.99
N ALA A 266 -40.02 -24.36 0.29
CA ALA A 266 -39.41 -23.49 -0.73
C ALA A 266 -38.34 -22.58 -0.13
N GLU A 267 -38.57 -22.04 1.07
CA GLU A 267 -37.54 -21.21 1.76
C GLU A 267 -36.31 -22.03 2.16
N LEU A 268 -36.51 -23.26 2.67
CA LEU A 268 -35.40 -24.13 3.04
C LEU A 268 -34.61 -24.61 1.83
N GLN A 269 -35.28 -24.97 0.74
CA GLN A 269 -34.65 -25.31 -0.54
C GLN A 269 -33.85 -24.10 -1.11
N ALA A 270 -34.41 -22.90 -1.05
CA ALA A 270 -33.70 -21.68 -1.46
C ALA A 270 -32.43 -21.48 -0.61
N ARG A 271 -32.51 -21.65 0.72
CA ARG A 271 -31.34 -21.53 1.60
C ARG A 271 -30.24 -22.57 1.29
N LEU A 272 -30.63 -23.82 0.95
CA LEU A 272 -29.69 -24.88 0.60
C LEU A 272 -28.88 -24.50 -0.66
N ARG A 273 -29.53 -23.90 -1.64
CA ARG A 273 -28.95 -23.53 -2.95
C ARG A 273 -28.17 -22.19 -2.94
N PHE A 274 -28.32 -21.38 -1.89
CA PHE A 274 -27.49 -20.20 -1.66
C PHE A 274 -26.23 -20.47 -0.80
N SER A 275 -25.89 -21.72 -0.52
CA SER A 275 -24.76 -22.09 0.33
C SER A 275 -23.43 -22.27 -0.41
N GLY A 276 -23.36 -21.99 -1.72
CA GLY A 276 -22.18 -22.16 -2.55
C GLY A 276 -21.09 -21.08 -2.35
N VAL A 277 -19.95 -21.31 -2.99
CA VAL A 277 -18.80 -20.39 -2.96
C VAL A 277 -19.12 -19.07 -3.67
N GLY A 278 -19.87 -19.12 -4.77
CA GLY A 278 -20.30 -17.92 -5.52
C GLY A 278 -21.13 -16.96 -4.66
N PRO A 279 -22.23 -17.42 -4.01
CA PRO A 279 -23.02 -16.63 -3.08
C PRO A 279 -22.22 -16.06 -1.90
N ALA A 280 -21.28 -16.83 -1.34
CA ALA A 280 -20.39 -16.35 -0.28
C ALA A 280 -19.48 -15.21 -0.77
N LEU A 281 -18.90 -15.35 -1.96
CA LEU A 281 -18.13 -14.26 -2.60
C LEU A 281 -18.97 -13.03 -2.89
N LEU A 282 -20.21 -13.23 -3.39
CA LEU A 282 -21.13 -12.12 -3.65
C LEU A 282 -21.43 -11.33 -2.38
N SER A 283 -21.55 -12.01 -1.25
CA SER A 283 -21.78 -11.40 0.06
C SER A 283 -20.59 -10.53 0.51
N VAL A 284 -19.37 -10.83 0.06
CA VAL A 284 -18.15 -10.04 0.36
C VAL A 284 -17.98 -8.82 -0.57
N MET A 285 -18.66 -8.77 -1.71
CA MET A 285 -18.48 -7.69 -2.71
C MET A 285 -18.72 -6.27 -2.18
N PRO A 286 -19.71 -5.98 -1.31
CA PRO A 286 -19.85 -4.65 -0.71
C PRO A 286 -18.60 -4.22 0.09
N VAL A 287 -17.94 -5.17 0.76
CA VAL A 287 -16.68 -4.93 1.49
C VAL A 287 -15.56 -4.58 0.52
N VAL A 288 -15.41 -5.36 -0.56
CA VAL A 288 -14.41 -5.10 -1.60
C VAL A 288 -14.61 -3.72 -2.21
N LEU A 289 -15.84 -3.34 -2.55
CA LEU A 289 -16.15 -2.02 -3.10
C LEU A 289 -15.86 -0.89 -2.10
N LEU A 290 -16.16 -1.07 -0.81
CA LEU A 290 -15.81 -0.09 0.22
C LEU A 290 -14.30 0.04 0.39
N LEU A 291 -13.53 -1.04 0.27
CA LEU A 291 -12.06 -0.97 0.28
C LEU A 291 -11.52 -0.25 -0.96
N VAL A 292 -12.10 -0.49 -2.14
CA VAL A 292 -11.77 0.26 -3.37
C VAL A 292 -12.11 1.74 -3.21
N ALA A 293 -13.28 2.05 -2.61
CA ALA A 293 -13.66 3.43 -2.31
C ALA A 293 -12.71 4.07 -1.29
N ALA A 294 -12.27 3.33 -0.25
CA ALA A 294 -11.30 3.82 0.73
C ALA A 294 -9.96 4.19 0.07
N GLU A 295 -9.47 3.39 -0.88
CA GLU A 295 -8.27 3.74 -1.64
C GLU A 295 -8.47 5.01 -2.48
N GLY A 296 -9.63 5.18 -3.12
CA GLY A 296 -9.99 6.39 -3.82
C GLY A 296 -10.13 7.61 -2.88
N LEU A 297 -10.67 7.43 -1.67
CA LEU A 297 -10.74 8.46 -0.63
C LEU A 297 -9.34 8.88 -0.16
N ARG A 298 -8.45 7.93 0.05
CA ARG A 298 -7.04 8.21 0.39
C ARG A 298 -6.39 9.17 -0.62
N ARG A 299 -6.76 9.02 -1.90
CA ARG A 299 -6.31 9.88 -3.02
C ARG A 299 -7.13 11.17 -3.18
N GLY A 300 -8.11 11.40 -2.33
CA GLY A 300 -8.96 12.59 -2.36
C GLY A 300 -9.98 12.60 -3.50
N ARG A 301 -10.26 11.48 -4.17
CA ARG A 301 -11.15 11.41 -5.34
C ARG A 301 -12.60 11.65 -4.95
N ARG A 302 -13.25 12.65 -5.59
CA ARG A 302 -14.66 13.00 -5.35
C ARG A 302 -15.62 11.85 -5.69
N ALA A 303 -15.33 11.09 -6.75
CA ALA A 303 -16.14 9.93 -7.12
C ALA A 303 -16.09 8.81 -6.08
N ALA A 304 -14.92 8.57 -5.48
CA ALA A 304 -14.78 7.59 -4.40
C ALA A 304 -15.56 8.00 -3.14
N TRP A 305 -15.61 9.31 -2.85
CA TRP A 305 -16.48 9.84 -1.80
C TRP A 305 -17.96 9.55 -2.10
N GLY A 306 -18.43 9.85 -3.32
CA GLY A 306 -19.80 9.53 -3.73
C GLY A 306 -20.11 8.03 -3.67
N LEU A 307 -19.17 7.18 -4.12
CA LEU A 307 -19.30 5.72 -4.03
C LEU A 307 -19.39 5.25 -2.57
N ALA A 308 -18.53 5.75 -1.69
CA ALA A 308 -18.54 5.38 -0.27
C ALA A 308 -19.85 5.81 0.43
N VAL A 309 -20.35 7.01 0.13
CA VAL A 309 -21.65 7.48 0.65
C VAL A 309 -22.79 6.61 0.11
N GLY A 310 -22.84 6.36 -1.20
CA GLY A 310 -23.88 5.55 -1.84
C GLY A 310 -23.91 4.11 -1.31
N LEU A 311 -22.74 3.48 -1.15
CA LEU A 311 -22.62 2.13 -0.59
C LEU A 311 -23.10 2.07 0.87
N ASN A 312 -22.71 3.01 1.72
CA ASN A 312 -23.15 3.02 3.12
C ASN A 312 -24.66 3.32 3.24
N LEU A 313 -25.21 4.21 2.41
CA LEU A 313 -26.66 4.43 2.36
C LEU A 313 -27.40 3.19 1.84
N GLY A 314 -26.86 2.50 0.83
CA GLY A 314 -27.40 1.24 0.33
C GLY A 314 -27.39 0.15 1.41
N LEU A 315 -26.30 0.01 2.16
CA LEU A 315 -26.20 -0.92 3.29
C LEU A 315 -27.21 -0.57 4.39
N ALA A 316 -27.40 0.71 4.70
CA ALA A 316 -28.42 1.16 5.65
C ALA A 316 -29.83 0.82 5.16
N ALA A 317 -30.15 1.10 3.90
CA ALA A 317 -31.45 0.74 3.29
C ALA A 317 -31.70 -0.77 3.33
N LEU A 318 -30.70 -1.58 2.96
CA LEU A 318 -30.78 -3.04 3.03
C LEU A 318 -30.98 -3.54 4.48
N ALA A 319 -30.32 -2.90 5.45
CA ALA A 319 -30.53 -3.23 6.87
C ALA A 319 -31.98 -2.92 7.30
N VAL A 320 -32.59 -1.85 6.82
CA VAL A 320 -34.03 -1.54 7.07
C VAL A 320 -34.91 -2.63 6.48
N VAL A 321 -34.69 -3.03 5.22
CA VAL A 321 -35.49 -4.09 4.58
C VAL A 321 -35.39 -5.42 5.34
N LEU A 322 -34.18 -5.83 5.75
CA LEU A 322 -34.00 -7.02 6.57
C LEU A 322 -34.74 -6.96 7.89
N MET A 323 -34.74 -5.80 8.56
CA MET A 323 -35.37 -5.61 9.86
C MET A 323 -36.90 -5.58 9.77
N THR A 324 -37.44 -4.95 8.71
CA THR A 324 -38.90 -4.93 8.49
C THR A 324 -39.43 -6.33 8.18
N ASN A 325 -38.72 -7.12 7.37
CA ASN A 325 -39.09 -8.50 7.08
C ASN A 325 -39.05 -9.37 8.36
N HIS A 326 -38.03 -9.22 9.20
CA HIS A 326 -37.92 -9.94 10.47
C HIS A 326 -39.01 -9.50 11.49
N ALA A 327 -39.34 -8.21 11.54
CA ALA A 327 -40.40 -7.71 12.41
C ALA A 327 -41.78 -8.22 11.96
N GLN A 328 -42.06 -8.23 10.65
CA GLN A 328 -43.31 -8.81 10.12
C GLN A 328 -43.46 -10.30 10.43
N GLN A 329 -42.39 -11.08 10.27
CA GLN A 329 -42.40 -12.51 10.62
C GLN A 329 -42.74 -12.72 12.12
N ARG A 330 -42.19 -11.92 13.03
CA ARG A 330 -42.49 -12.02 14.48
C ARG A 330 -43.94 -11.63 14.82
N ILE A 331 -44.48 -10.58 14.17
CA ILE A 331 -45.86 -10.13 14.33
C ILE A 331 -46.82 -11.24 13.86
N VAL A 332 -46.53 -11.84 12.70
CA VAL A 332 -47.34 -12.95 12.15
C VAL A 332 -47.28 -14.18 13.07
N LEU A 333 -46.20 -14.43 13.80
CA LEU A 333 -46.04 -15.52 14.74
C LEU A 333 -46.62 -15.21 16.13
N GLY A 334 -47.27 -14.03 16.35
CA GLY A 334 -47.88 -13.65 17.64
C GLY A 334 -46.88 -13.37 18.76
N VAL A 335 -45.61 -13.24 18.45
CA VAL A 335 -44.56 -12.89 19.42
C VAL A 335 -44.49 -11.38 19.59
N GLY A 336 -44.99 -10.88 20.70
CA GLY A 336 -45.02 -9.46 21.01
C GLY A 336 -43.64 -8.81 20.88
N VAL A 337 -43.59 -7.64 20.23
CA VAL A 337 -42.36 -6.88 20.07
C VAL A 337 -42.15 -6.06 21.36
N HIS A 338 -41.28 -6.51 22.24
CA HIS A 338 -40.90 -5.76 23.43
C HIS A 338 -40.32 -4.37 23.05
N PRO A 339 -40.60 -3.28 23.79
CA PRO A 339 -40.07 -1.95 23.46
C PRO A 339 -38.56 -1.88 23.29
N ARG A 340 -37.79 -2.75 23.96
CA ARG A 340 -36.32 -2.85 23.84
C ARG A 340 -35.86 -3.55 22.56
N ALA A 341 -36.74 -4.24 21.84
CA ALA A 341 -36.40 -4.84 20.54
C ALA A 341 -36.09 -3.79 19.48
N TRP A 342 -36.58 -2.55 19.60
CA TRP A 342 -36.28 -1.44 18.70
C TRP A 342 -34.79 -1.06 18.73
N ILE A 343 -34.11 -1.18 19.89
CA ILE A 343 -32.67 -0.88 19.99
C ILE A 343 -31.87 -1.88 19.16
N ALA A 344 -32.21 -3.15 19.24
CA ALA A 344 -31.57 -4.19 18.42
C ALA A 344 -31.85 -4.02 16.91
N ILE A 345 -32.99 -3.47 16.55
CA ILE A 345 -33.40 -3.17 15.16
C ILE A 345 -32.64 -1.97 14.63
N LEU A 346 -32.44 -0.92 15.44
CA LEU A 346 -31.80 0.32 15.01
C LEU A 346 -30.26 0.23 14.99
N LEU A 347 -29.67 -0.65 15.79
CA LEU A 347 -28.21 -0.76 15.94
C LEU A 347 -27.45 -1.05 14.63
N PRO A 348 -27.93 -1.91 13.72
CA PRO A 348 -27.30 -2.14 12.41
C PRO A 348 -27.25 -0.89 11.52
N LEU A 349 -28.15 0.08 11.73
CA LEU A 349 -28.19 1.33 10.98
C LEU A 349 -27.16 2.35 11.47
N VAL A 350 -26.82 2.29 12.77
CA VAL A 350 -25.95 3.29 13.41
C VAL A 350 -24.59 3.36 12.73
N GLN A 351 -23.97 2.22 12.44
CA GLN A 351 -22.62 2.19 11.88
C GLN A 351 -22.56 2.79 10.46
N PRO A 352 -23.33 2.34 9.46
CA PRO A 352 -23.26 2.92 8.12
C PRO A 352 -23.68 4.39 8.12
N LEU A 353 -24.67 4.79 8.92
CA LEU A 353 -25.09 6.19 9.02
C LEU A 353 -24.00 7.05 9.69
N LEU A 354 -23.29 6.55 10.69
CA LEU A 354 -22.18 7.26 11.31
C LEU A 354 -21.04 7.48 10.32
N VAL A 355 -20.74 6.48 9.48
CA VAL A 355 -19.75 6.61 8.39
C VAL A 355 -20.21 7.66 7.38
N VAL A 356 -21.51 7.69 7.00
CA VAL A 356 -22.07 8.72 6.12
C VAL A 356 -21.92 10.10 6.74
N VAL A 357 -22.23 10.27 8.02
CA VAL A 357 -22.04 11.56 8.73
C VAL A 357 -20.58 12.01 8.66
N VAL A 358 -19.63 11.12 8.95
CA VAL A 358 -18.19 11.44 8.85
C VAL A 358 -17.81 11.85 7.43
N LEU A 359 -18.31 11.15 6.40
CA LEU A 359 -18.07 11.48 4.99
C LEU A 359 -18.67 12.84 4.61
N LEU A 360 -19.89 13.15 5.07
CA LEU A 360 -20.54 14.45 4.82
C LEU A 360 -19.81 15.61 5.50
N LEU A 361 -19.41 15.46 6.76
CA LEU A 361 -18.64 16.47 7.52
C LEU A 361 -17.25 16.71 6.90
N THR A 362 -16.71 15.73 6.20
CA THR A 362 -15.39 15.83 5.57
C THR A 362 -15.43 16.09 4.05
N ARG A 363 -16.62 16.30 3.48
CA ARG A 363 -16.87 16.47 2.03
C ARG A 363 -15.89 17.43 1.33
N ALA A 364 -15.60 18.58 1.97
CA ALA A 364 -14.70 19.59 1.40
C ALA A 364 -13.24 19.14 1.24
N ARG A 365 -12.91 17.92 1.64
CA ARG A 365 -11.54 17.35 1.53
C ARG A 365 -11.36 16.50 0.27
N PHE A 366 -12.46 16.10 -0.37
CA PHE A 366 -12.50 15.21 -1.54
C PHE A 366 -12.88 16.02 -2.78
N ASP A 367 -11.94 16.83 -3.25
CA ASP A 367 -12.09 17.79 -4.34
C ASP A 367 -11.43 17.34 -5.65
N VAL A 368 -10.59 16.27 -5.61
CA VAL A 368 -9.88 15.78 -6.78
C VAL A 368 -10.87 15.19 -7.81
N ARG A 369 -10.97 15.87 -8.95
CA ARG A 369 -11.78 15.41 -10.09
C ARG A 369 -10.96 14.44 -10.94
N ALA A 370 -11.62 13.53 -11.62
CA ALA A 370 -10.97 12.69 -12.62
C ALA A 370 -10.80 13.48 -13.93
N PRO A 371 -9.77 13.14 -14.74
CA PRO A 371 -9.62 13.71 -16.09
C PRO A 371 -10.90 13.61 -16.92
N HIS A 372 -11.08 14.53 -17.86
CA HIS A 372 -12.26 14.55 -18.74
C HIS A 372 -12.40 13.20 -19.47
N GLY A 373 -13.63 12.69 -19.55
CA GLY A 373 -13.91 11.40 -20.20
C GLY A 373 -13.77 10.15 -19.32
N THR A 374 -13.07 10.21 -18.18
CA THR A 374 -12.84 9.04 -17.31
C THR A 374 -14.14 8.44 -16.77
N TYR A 375 -15.11 9.29 -16.37
CA TYR A 375 -16.41 8.82 -15.89
C TYR A 375 -17.27 8.25 -17.03
N ARG A 376 -17.17 8.79 -18.25
CA ARG A 376 -17.86 8.23 -19.43
C ARG A 376 -17.26 6.86 -19.80
N ALA A 377 -15.96 6.69 -19.66
CA ALA A 377 -15.30 5.40 -19.85
C ALA A 377 -15.71 4.38 -18.77
N LEU A 378 -15.80 4.80 -17.51
CA LEU A 378 -16.29 3.94 -16.42
C LEU A 378 -17.74 3.55 -16.65
N LEU A 379 -18.61 4.51 -17.01
CA LEU A 379 -20.02 4.23 -17.31
C LEU A 379 -20.15 3.26 -18.47
N ARG A 380 -19.42 3.48 -19.58
CA ARG A 380 -19.41 2.55 -20.72
C ARG A 380 -18.93 1.15 -20.32
N ALA A 381 -17.87 1.06 -19.51
CA ALA A 381 -17.38 -0.22 -19.01
C ALA A 381 -18.40 -0.92 -18.10
N THR A 382 -19.09 -0.16 -17.23
CA THR A 382 -20.17 -0.68 -16.37
C THR A 382 -21.36 -1.18 -17.19
N VAL A 383 -21.87 -0.34 -18.08
CA VAL A 383 -23.01 -0.71 -18.94
C VAL A 383 -22.62 -1.89 -19.84
N GLY A 384 -21.43 -1.86 -20.46
CA GLY A 384 -20.91 -2.96 -21.27
C GLY A 384 -20.80 -4.27 -20.49
N ALA A 385 -20.27 -4.22 -19.27
CA ALA A 385 -20.17 -5.41 -18.39
C ALA A 385 -21.56 -5.98 -18.05
N LEU A 386 -22.53 -5.11 -17.72
CA LEU A 386 -23.91 -5.53 -17.44
C LEU A 386 -24.61 -6.12 -18.67
N VAL A 387 -24.43 -5.50 -19.84
CA VAL A 387 -25.02 -6.01 -21.12
C VAL A 387 -24.39 -7.36 -21.49
N VAL A 388 -23.05 -7.48 -21.38
CA VAL A 388 -22.36 -8.74 -21.66
C VAL A 388 -22.79 -9.83 -20.67
N ALA A 389 -22.89 -9.50 -19.38
CA ALA A 389 -23.37 -10.42 -18.35
C ALA A 389 -24.81 -10.87 -18.60
N ALA A 390 -25.71 -9.93 -18.97
CA ALA A 390 -27.10 -10.25 -19.31
C ALA A 390 -27.18 -11.17 -20.54
N ALA A 391 -26.45 -10.83 -21.61
CA ALA A 391 -26.40 -11.64 -22.81
C ALA A 391 -25.82 -13.05 -22.55
N ALA A 392 -24.73 -13.12 -21.77
CA ALA A 392 -24.12 -14.40 -21.38
C ALA A 392 -25.06 -15.24 -20.51
N TYR A 393 -25.71 -14.61 -19.51
CA TYR A 393 -26.65 -15.28 -18.62
C TYR A 393 -27.84 -15.85 -19.38
N VAL A 394 -28.44 -15.08 -20.28
CA VAL A 394 -29.57 -15.51 -21.11
C VAL A 394 -29.12 -16.59 -22.11
N ALA A 395 -28.03 -16.38 -22.84
CA ALA A 395 -27.55 -17.32 -23.84
C ALA A 395 -27.17 -18.68 -23.22
N LEU A 396 -26.33 -18.65 -22.17
CA LEU A 396 -25.92 -19.88 -21.46
C LEU A 396 -27.09 -20.51 -20.69
N GLY A 397 -27.97 -19.70 -20.09
CA GLY A 397 -29.17 -20.18 -19.41
C GLY A 397 -30.14 -20.87 -20.37
N LEU A 398 -30.30 -20.42 -21.64
CA LEU A 398 -31.07 -21.10 -22.67
C LEU A 398 -30.37 -22.37 -23.19
N MET A 399 -29.04 -22.39 -23.26
CA MET A 399 -28.26 -23.59 -23.62
C MET A 399 -28.39 -24.69 -22.58
N LEU A 400 -28.44 -24.31 -21.30
CA LEU A 400 -28.53 -25.19 -20.13
C LEU A 400 -29.95 -25.25 -19.58
N ARG A 401 -30.97 -24.87 -20.34
CA ARG A 401 -32.34 -24.71 -19.84
C ARG A 401 -32.93 -25.97 -19.22
N ASP A 402 -32.57 -27.15 -19.78
CA ASP A 402 -33.06 -28.45 -19.35
C ASP A 402 -32.39 -28.92 -18.01
N ASP A 403 -31.33 -28.20 -17.60
CA ASP A 403 -30.64 -28.38 -16.32
C ASP A 403 -31.17 -27.47 -15.20
N PHE A 404 -32.31 -26.80 -15.43
CA PHE A 404 -33.02 -25.99 -14.45
C PHE A 404 -34.42 -26.55 -14.16
N ASP A 405 -34.88 -26.42 -12.93
CA ASP A 405 -36.20 -26.82 -12.49
C ASP A 405 -36.95 -25.69 -11.77
N PRO A 406 -38.11 -25.23 -12.29
CA PRO A 406 -38.69 -25.48 -13.61
C PRO A 406 -37.85 -24.91 -14.74
N VAL A 407 -38.04 -25.36 -15.96
CA VAL A 407 -37.34 -24.92 -17.18
C VAL A 407 -37.60 -23.42 -17.43
N PRO A 408 -36.58 -22.54 -17.39
CA PRO A 408 -36.77 -21.11 -17.50
C PRO A 408 -36.95 -20.66 -18.97
N GLY A 409 -37.83 -19.68 -19.19
CA GLY A 409 -37.89 -18.93 -20.44
C GLY A 409 -36.96 -17.69 -20.41
N VAL A 410 -36.87 -16.98 -21.54
CA VAL A 410 -36.08 -15.76 -21.64
C VAL A 410 -36.52 -14.69 -20.61
N GLY A 411 -37.84 -14.57 -20.38
CA GLY A 411 -38.40 -13.63 -19.40
C GLY A 411 -37.99 -13.96 -17.98
N ASP A 412 -37.97 -15.24 -17.63
CA ASP A 412 -37.60 -15.73 -16.30
C ASP A 412 -36.11 -15.47 -16.02
N LEU A 413 -35.24 -15.74 -17.00
CA LEU A 413 -33.79 -15.44 -16.90
C LEU A 413 -33.49 -13.95 -16.74
N LEU A 414 -34.21 -13.09 -17.49
CA LEU A 414 -34.06 -11.63 -17.41
C LEU A 414 -34.56 -11.08 -16.07
N SER A 415 -35.68 -11.61 -15.56
CA SER A 415 -36.21 -11.18 -14.25
C SER A 415 -35.39 -11.67 -13.07
N ASP A 416 -34.68 -12.79 -13.20
CA ASP A 416 -33.81 -13.35 -12.17
C ASP A 416 -32.43 -12.65 -12.12
N LEU A 417 -31.91 -12.15 -13.25
CA LEU A 417 -30.57 -11.53 -13.33
C LEU A 417 -30.31 -10.44 -12.28
N PRO A 418 -31.21 -9.47 -12.00
CA PRO A 418 -31.02 -8.50 -10.92
C PRO A 418 -30.83 -9.15 -9.54
N LEU A 419 -31.51 -10.26 -9.31
CA LEU A 419 -31.40 -11.01 -8.04
C LEU A 419 -30.03 -11.69 -7.90
N ARG A 420 -29.39 -12.06 -9.03
CA ARG A 420 -28.01 -12.59 -9.03
C ARG A 420 -26.96 -11.54 -8.65
N LEU A 421 -27.28 -10.26 -8.76
CA LEU A 421 -26.38 -9.16 -8.39
C LEU A 421 -26.53 -8.74 -6.92
N VAL A 422 -27.55 -9.21 -6.22
CA VAL A 422 -27.79 -8.89 -4.81
C VAL A 422 -27.27 -10.03 -3.94
N PRO A 423 -26.52 -9.72 -2.84
CA PRO A 423 -26.09 -10.76 -1.91
C PRO A 423 -27.28 -11.58 -1.37
N PRO A 424 -27.19 -12.90 -1.35
CA PRO A 424 -28.33 -13.78 -1.06
C PRO A 424 -28.99 -13.53 0.29
N GLY A 425 -28.23 -13.14 1.30
CA GLY A 425 -28.73 -12.81 2.63
C GLY A 425 -29.77 -11.67 2.64
N TYR A 426 -29.82 -10.84 1.61
CA TYR A 426 -30.83 -9.78 1.44
C TYR A 426 -32.08 -10.25 0.67
N LEU A 427 -32.03 -11.43 0.06
CA LEU A 427 -33.12 -12.02 -0.70
C LEU A 427 -33.96 -12.99 0.13
N VAL A 428 -33.78 -13.03 1.45
CA VAL A 428 -34.57 -13.88 2.35
C VAL A 428 -36.06 -13.48 2.23
N GLY A 429 -36.88 -14.44 1.77
CA GLY A 429 -38.31 -14.19 1.49
C GLY A 429 -38.67 -13.94 0.01
N VAL A 430 -37.66 -13.82 -0.88
CA VAL A 430 -37.87 -13.80 -2.32
C VAL A 430 -37.60 -15.22 -2.83
N GLY A 431 -38.64 -15.96 -3.16
CA GLY A 431 -38.52 -17.29 -3.74
C GLY A 431 -37.89 -17.22 -5.13
N PRO A 432 -36.92 -18.10 -5.47
CA PRO A 432 -36.38 -18.20 -6.81
C PRO A 432 -37.46 -18.77 -7.76
N GLY A 433 -37.56 -18.19 -8.97
CA GLY A 433 -38.50 -18.67 -9.96
C GLY A 433 -38.11 -20.02 -10.59
N PHE A 434 -36.82 -20.33 -10.63
CA PHE A 434 -36.23 -21.59 -11.10
C PHE A 434 -34.89 -21.84 -10.40
N LEU A 435 -34.37 -23.04 -10.49
CA LEU A 435 -33.22 -23.48 -9.71
C LEU A 435 -32.33 -24.43 -10.53
N PRO A 436 -30.98 -24.34 -10.42
CA PRO A 436 -30.10 -25.25 -11.12
C PRO A 436 -30.19 -26.67 -10.56
N ALA A 437 -30.23 -27.68 -11.43
CA ALA A 437 -30.25 -29.09 -11.11
C ALA A 437 -28.88 -29.78 -11.39
N ASP A 438 -28.03 -29.19 -12.22
CA ASP A 438 -26.70 -29.71 -12.58
C ASP A 438 -25.58 -28.71 -12.22
N ASP A 439 -24.33 -29.22 -12.18
CA ASP A 439 -23.14 -28.45 -11.81
C ASP A 439 -22.87 -27.29 -12.77
N GLY A 440 -23.13 -27.46 -14.08
CA GLY A 440 -22.95 -26.43 -15.10
C GLY A 440 -23.94 -25.25 -14.92
N ALA A 441 -25.21 -25.56 -14.70
CA ALA A 441 -26.25 -24.59 -14.39
C ALA A 441 -25.98 -23.90 -13.04
N THR A 442 -25.50 -24.64 -12.03
CA THR A 442 -25.10 -24.11 -10.74
C THR A 442 -23.94 -23.12 -10.86
N LEU A 443 -22.93 -23.43 -11.66
CA LEU A 443 -21.80 -22.54 -11.89
C LEU A 443 -22.27 -21.21 -12.51
N LEU A 444 -23.10 -21.25 -13.54
CA LEU A 444 -23.65 -20.04 -14.16
C LEU A 444 -24.45 -19.20 -13.15
N TYR A 445 -25.36 -19.87 -12.42
CA TYR A 445 -26.28 -19.27 -11.48
C TYR A 445 -25.60 -18.59 -10.30
N GLU A 446 -24.52 -19.19 -9.79
CA GLU A 446 -23.79 -18.67 -8.62
C GLU A 446 -22.74 -17.62 -8.96
N TRP A 447 -22.05 -17.73 -10.13
CA TRP A 447 -20.87 -16.94 -10.41
C TRP A 447 -21.11 -15.71 -11.24
N ILE A 448 -22.24 -15.56 -11.93
CA ILE A 448 -22.51 -14.38 -12.77
C ILE A 448 -22.44 -13.07 -11.94
N GLY A 449 -23.02 -13.07 -10.75
CA GLY A 449 -22.99 -11.93 -9.84
C GLY A 449 -21.60 -11.56 -9.37
N PRO A 450 -20.84 -12.47 -8.74
CA PRO A 450 -19.45 -12.22 -8.33
C PRO A 450 -18.55 -11.71 -9.44
N VAL A 451 -18.63 -12.29 -10.65
CA VAL A 451 -17.83 -11.85 -11.81
C VAL A 451 -18.15 -10.41 -12.20
N VAL A 452 -19.44 -10.05 -12.30
CA VAL A 452 -19.85 -8.68 -12.61
C VAL A 452 -19.30 -7.69 -11.59
N TRP A 453 -19.45 -7.99 -10.30
CA TRP A 453 -18.97 -7.11 -9.23
C TRP A 453 -17.45 -7.00 -9.18
N LEU A 454 -16.70 -8.07 -9.45
CA LEU A 454 -15.24 -8.04 -9.57
C LEU A 454 -14.80 -7.17 -10.74
N VAL A 455 -15.45 -7.28 -11.89
CA VAL A 455 -15.16 -6.42 -13.06
C VAL A 455 -15.44 -4.95 -12.72
N LEU A 456 -16.55 -4.66 -12.06
CA LEU A 456 -16.89 -3.29 -11.64
C LEU A 456 -15.91 -2.75 -10.59
N ALA A 457 -15.54 -3.56 -9.60
CA ALA A 457 -14.53 -3.19 -8.60
C ALA A 457 -13.17 -2.91 -9.24
N ALA A 458 -12.74 -3.75 -10.19
CA ALA A 458 -11.49 -3.57 -10.92
C ALA A 458 -11.53 -2.31 -11.81
N ALA A 459 -12.65 -2.05 -12.48
CA ALA A 459 -12.85 -0.84 -13.29
C ALA A 459 -12.83 0.43 -12.43
N ALA A 460 -13.51 0.42 -11.29
CA ALA A 460 -13.51 1.52 -10.33
C ALA A 460 -12.09 1.75 -9.75
N LEU A 461 -11.42 0.70 -9.32
CA LEU A 461 -10.04 0.78 -8.83
C LEU A 461 -9.10 1.34 -9.89
N ARG A 462 -9.17 0.81 -11.12
CA ARG A 462 -8.36 1.31 -12.24
C ARG A 462 -8.63 2.80 -12.50
N THR A 463 -9.90 3.24 -12.41
CA THR A 463 -10.29 4.65 -12.54
C THR A 463 -9.67 5.53 -11.45
N PHE A 464 -9.67 5.07 -10.20
CA PHE A 464 -9.08 5.82 -9.09
C PHE A 464 -7.54 5.83 -9.13
N LEU A 465 -6.94 4.79 -9.71
CA LEU A 465 -5.48 4.68 -9.86
C LEU A 465 -4.94 5.45 -11.07
N ARG A 466 -5.77 5.64 -12.11
CA ARG A 466 -5.32 6.31 -13.33
C ARG A 466 -5.13 7.81 -13.10
N SER A 467 -3.92 8.26 -13.37
CA SER A 467 -3.56 9.65 -13.59
C SER A 467 -2.62 9.65 -14.79
N ARG A 468 -3.06 10.16 -15.93
CA ARG A 468 -2.19 10.44 -17.07
C ARG A 468 -2.12 11.96 -17.22
N PRO A 469 -0.94 12.55 -17.12
CA PRO A 469 -0.71 13.89 -17.66
C PRO A 469 -0.70 13.79 -19.20
N ASP A 470 -1.36 14.72 -19.88
CA ASP A 470 -1.20 14.92 -21.31
C ASP A 470 0.12 15.70 -21.51
N VAL A 471 1.05 15.14 -22.27
CA VAL A 471 2.34 15.77 -22.62
C VAL A 471 2.21 16.35 -24.02
N ALA A 472 2.42 17.65 -24.16
CA ALA A 472 2.48 18.32 -25.44
C ALA A 472 3.93 18.46 -25.91
N GLU A 473 4.20 18.37 -27.23
CA GLU A 473 5.52 18.60 -27.80
C GLU A 473 6.06 20.00 -27.50
N SER A 474 5.18 20.99 -27.37
CA SER A 474 5.51 22.33 -26.95
C SER A 474 6.13 22.42 -25.53
N ASP A 475 5.83 21.44 -24.67
CA ASP A 475 6.34 21.44 -23.30
C ASP A 475 7.83 21.11 -23.26
N LEU A 476 8.29 20.19 -24.13
CA LEU A 476 9.71 19.85 -24.23
C LEU A 476 10.55 21.07 -24.71
N ALA A 477 10.05 21.80 -25.70
CA ALA A 477 10.74 23.02 -26.17
C ALA A 477 10.87 24.09 -25.05
N ARG A 478 9.84 24.23 -24.21
CA ARG A 478 9.89 25.13 -23.04
C ARG A 478 10.91 24.66 -21.98
N VAL A 479 11.03 23.34 -21.77
CA VAL A 479 12.03 22.78 -20.85
C VAL A 479 13.44 23.04 -21.37
N HIS A 480 13.69 22.88 -22.69
CA HIS A 480 14.97 23.22 -23.28
C HIS A 480 15.32 24.72 -23.11
N ALA A 481 14.36 25.62 -23.27
CA ALA A 481 14.57 27.04 -23.01
C ALA A 481 14.98 27.32 -21.56
N LEU A 482 14.25 26.71 -20.59
CA LEU A 482 14.55 26.84 -19.17
C LEU A 482 15.88 26.19 -18.77
N LEU A 483 16.31 25.12 -19.46
CA LEU A 483 17.66 24.57 -19.28
C LEU A 483 18.73 25.53 -19.70
N GLY A 484 18.48 26.32 -20.74
CA GLY A 484 19.38 27.41 -21.15
C GLY A 484 19.57 28.47 -20.07
N GLU A 485 18.54 28.76 -19.29
CA GLU A 485 18.54 29.74 -18.19
C GLU A 485 18.89 29.11 -16.83
N GLY A 486 19.34 27.84 -16.82
CA GLY A 486 19.46 27.02 -15.65
C GLY A 486 20.58 27.33 -14.69
N ALA A 487 20.53 26.73 -13.52
CA ALA A 487 21.47 26.89 -12.40
C ALA A 487 22.78 26.09 -12.52
N GLY A 488 23.01 25.39 -13.62
CA GLY A 488 24.17 24.47 -13.77
C GLY A 488 24.05 23.18 -12.99
N GLY A 489 22.83 22.65 -12.79
CA GLY A 489 22.60 21.38 -12.14
C GLY A 489 22.94 20.19 -13.04
N SER A 490 23.81 19.31 -12.59
CA SER A 490 24.37 18.18 -13.37
C SER A 490 23.33 17.16 -13.85
N LEU A 491 22.19 17.03 -13.16
CA LEU A 491 21.14 16.07 -13.51
C LEU A 491 19.95 16.72 -14.24
N GLN A 492 19.96 18.03 -14.44
CA GLN A 492 18.79 18.75 -14.98
C GLN A 492 18.49 18.37 -16.44
N TYR A 493 19.51 18.05 -17.24
CA TYR A 493 19.31 17.64 -18.63
C TYR A 493 18.47 16.37 -18.77
N MET A 494 18.48 15.49 -17.77
CA MET A 494 17.65 14.29 -17.75
C MET A 494 16.13 14.61 -17.72
N ALA A 495 15.74 15.85 -17.46
CA ALA A 495 14.36 16.29 -17.57
C ALA A 495 13.82 16.25 -19.02
N THR A 496 14.69 16.27 -20.04
CA THR A 496 14.32 16.18 -21.46
C THR A 496 13.97 14.77 -21.92
N TRP A 497 14.28 13.77 -21.13
CA TRP A 497 14.14 12.37 -21.51
C TRP A 497 12.69 11.91 -21.69
N PRO A 498 12.42 10.93 -22.52
CA PRO A 498 11.08 10.45 -22.80
C PRO A 498 10.33 9.95 -21.55
N GLY A 499 9.02 10.14 -21.53
CA GLY A 499 8.12 9.62 -20.48
C GLY A 499 7.97 10.54 -19.27
N HIS A 500 8.53 11.74 -19.27
CA HIS A 500 8.27 12.78 -18.29
C HIS A 500 7.04 13.60 -18.68
N ALA A 501 6.26 13.97 -17.66
CA ALA A 501 5.31 15.07 -17.71
C ALA A 501 5.92 16.29 -17.03
N TYR A 502 5.44 17.46 -17.39
CA TYR A 502 5.97 18.72 -16.89
C TYR A 502 4.89 19.50 -16.12
N TRP A 503 5.30 20.05 -15.01
CA TRP A 503 4.60 21.14 -14.36
C TRP A 503 5.44 22.43 -14.55
N PHE A 504 4.82 23.49 -14.99
CA PHE A 504 5.45 24.79 -15.14
C PHE A 504 4.99 25.72 -14.03
N ALA A 505 5.91 26.50 -13.49
CA ALA A 505 5.59 27.59 -12.59
C ALA A 505 4.69 28.62 -13.33
N PRO A 506 3.71 29.24 -12.65
CA PRO A 506 2.78 30.19 -13.30
C PRO A 506 3.45 31.39 -13.94
N ASP A 507 4.59 31.79 -13.40
CA ASP A 507 5.45 32.91 -13.92
C ASP A 507 6.37 32.46 -15.07
N GLY A 508 6.40 31.16 -15.38
CA GLY A 508 7.23 30.61 -16.44
C GLY A 508 8.71 30.44 -16.10
N THR A 509 9.16 30.77 -14.87
CA THR A 509 10.57 30.77 -14.46
C THR A 509 11.14 29.39 -14.14
N ALA A 510 10.29 28.38 -13.97
CA ALA A 510 10.73 27.04 -13.66
C ALA A 510 9.78 25.97 -14.18
N ALA A 511 10.33 24.77 -14.39
CA ALA A 511 9.58 23.54 -14.67
C ALA A 511 10.02 22.41 -13.76
N VAL A 512 9.10 21.46 -13.49
CA VAL A 512 9.40 20.22 -12.76
C VAL A 512 9.04 19.03 -13.62
N ALA A 513 10.05 18.31 -14.09
CA ALA A 513 9.89 17.07 -14.82
C ALA A 513 9.55 15.93 -13.83
N HIS A 514 8.49 15.17 -14.11
CA HIS A 514 8.03 14.12 -13.20
C HIS A 514 7.33 12.98 -13.93
N ARG A 515 7.30 11.81 -13.30
CA ARG A 515 6.51 10.65 -13.73
C ARG A 515 5.48 10.31 -12.66
N VAL A 516 4.22 10.10 -13.05
CA VAL A 516 3.18 9.71 -12.09
C VAL A 516 2.97 8.21 -12.10
N ILE A 517 3.46 7.54 -11.09
CA ILE A 517 3.41 6.08 -10.95
C ILE A 517 2.68 5.73 -9.65
N GLY A 518 1.56 5.01 -9.77
CA GLY A 518 0.79 4.59 -8.61
C GLY A 518 0.28 5.73 -7.72
N GLY A 519 0.09 6.95 -8.29
CA GLY A 519 -0.32 8.15 -7.56
C GLY A 519 0.81 8.87 -6.82
N VAL A 520 2.06 8.50 -7.11
CA VAL A 520 3.26 9.23 -6.68
C VAL A 520 3.82 9.97 -7.87
N ALA A 521 4.00 11.27 -7.76
CA ALA A 521 4.70 12.09 -8.74
C ALA A 521 6.19 12.13 -8.37
N VAL A 522 6.99 11.28 -9.04
CA VAL A 522 8.44 11.17 -8.82
C VAL A 522 9.15 12.10 -9.79
N THR A 523 9.94 13.03 -9.29
CA THR A 523 10.72 13.95 -10.14
C THR A 523 12.04 13.32 -10.56
N THR A 524 12.59 13.79 -11.66
CA THR A 524 13.95 13.51 -12.10
C THR A 524 14.81 14.71 -11.76
N GLY A 525 15.51 14.63 -10.64
CA GLY A 525 16.24 15.79 -10.11
C GLY A 525 15.33 16.89 -9.55
N GLY A 526 15.88 18.10 -9.42
CA GLY A 526 15.19 19.30 -8.96
C GLY A 526 14.43 20.04 -10.07
N PRO A 527 13.80 21.19 -9.76
CA PRO A 527 13.25 22.10 -10.75
C PRO A 527 14.32 22.55 -11.76
N VAL A 528 13.89 22.73 -13.01
CA VAL A 528 14.67 23.29 -14.11
C VAL A 528 14.29 24.76 -14.27
N GLY A 529 15.25 25.63 -14.49
CA GLY A 529 15.04 27.09 -14.66
C GLY A 529 15.89 27.91 -13.69
N HIS A 530 15.46 29.13 -13.39
CA HIS A 530 16.24 30.06 -12.57
C HIS A 530 16.50 29.53 -11.14
N PRO A 531 17.72 29.66 -10.61
CA PRO A 531 18.09 29.20 -9.27
C PRO A 531 17.18 29.77 -8.17
N GLU A 532 16.88 31.05 -8.25
CA GLU A 532 16.06 31.76 -7.27
C GLU A 532 14.60 31.24 -7.22
N SER A 533 14.13 30.61 -8.30
CA SER A 533 12.78 30.06 -8.40
C SER A 533 12.61 28.71 -7.69
N VAL A 534 13.69 28.02 -7.28
CA VAL A 534 13.65 26.67 -6.70
C VAL A 534 12.70 26.56 -5.50
N PRO A 535 12.72 27.45 -4.49
CA PRO A 535 11.79 27.33 -3.35
C PRO A 535 10.32 27.48 -3.76
N ALA A 536 10.02 28.44 -4.66
CA ALA A 536 8.68 28.68 -5.18
C ALA A 536 8.20 27.50 -6.04
N ALA A 537 9.08 26.95 -6.89
CA ALA A 537 8.79 25.81 -7.74
C ALA A 537 8.51 24.53 -6.92
N VAL A 538 9.28 24.27 -5.87
CA VAL A 538 9.04 23.13 -4.96
C VAL A 538 7.69 23.28 -4.26
N ALA A 539 7.35 24.47 -3.77
CA ALA A 539 6.06 24.73 -3.11
C ALA A 539 4.89 24.66 -4.09
N GLY A 540 5.04 25.24 -5.29
CA GLY A 540 4.04 25.23 -6.35
C GLY A 540 3.76 23.82 -6.87
N PHE A 541 4.78 23.04 -7.16
CA PHE A 541 4.64 21.64 -7.56
C PHE A 541 3.99 20.79 -6.46
N ALA A 542 4.36 21.02 -5.19
CA ALA A 542 3.70 20.37 -4.06
C ALA A 542 2.20 20.73 -3.96
N ALA A 543 1.82 21.95 -4.29
CA ALA A 543 0.43 22.39 -4.36
C ALA A 543 -0.30 21.71 -5.53
N HIS A 544 0.30 21.71 -6.72
CA HIS A 544 -0.22 21.01 -7.88
C HIS A 544 -0.46 19.53 -7.63
N CYS A 545 0.53 18.83 -7.05
CA CYS A 545 0.35 17.42 -6.68
C CYS A 545 -0.81 17.20 -5.70
N ARG A 546 -1.03 18.11 -4.75
CA ARG A 546 -2.18 18.04 -3.83
C ARG A 546 -3.51 18.20 -4.56
N GLU A 547 -3.60 19.10 -5.54
CA GLU A 547 -4.79 19.28 -6.38
C GLU A 547 -5.09 18.05 -7.22
N GLN A 548 -4.04 17.42 -7.77
CA GLN A 548 -4.14 16.19 -8.55
C GLN A 548 -4.36 14.93 -7.71
N GLY A 549 -4.19 15.01 -6.39
CA GLY A 549 -4.25 13.87 -5.48
C GLY A 549 -3.04 12.95 -5.58
N TRP A 550 -1.88 13.49 -6.01
CA TRP A 550 -0.61 12.78 -6.07
C TRP A 550 0.21 13.03 -4.81
N THR A 551 1.08 12.09 -4.50
CA THR A 551 2.12 12.27 -3.49
C THR A 551 3.35 12.81 -4.19
N PRO A 552 3.81 14.05 -3.93
CA PRO A 552 5.04 14.55 -4.52
C PRO A 552 6.25 13.84 -3.92
N CYS A 553 7.25 13.60 -4.75
CA CYS A 553 8.50 12.96 -4.36
C CYS A 553 9.63 13.56 -5.20
N PHE A 554 10.46 14.41 -4.61
CA PHE A 554 11.67 14.91 -5.26
C PHE A 554 12.79 13.88 -5.08
N TYR A 555 13.24 13.31 -6.19
CA TYR A 555 14.24 12.24 -6.20
C TYR A 555 15.55 12.71 -6.78
N SER A 556 16.65 12.34 -6.14
CA SER A 556 18.02 12.65 -6.58
C SER A 556 18.30 14.16 -6.62
N VAL A 557 17.99 14.86 -5.52
CA VAL A 557 18.07 16.34 -5.44
C VAL A 557 19.17 16.82 -4.51
N GLY A 558 19.72 17.98 -4.85
CA GLY A 558 20.76 18.67 -4.08
C GLY A 558 20.23 19.47 -2.87
N ALA A 559 21.16 20.19 -2.23
CA ALA A 559 20.92 20.90 -0.97
C ALA A 559 19.82 21.98 -1.05
N GLU A 560 19.69 22.67 -2.18
CA GLU A 560 18.70 23.75 -2.38
C GLU A 560 17.27 23.23 -2.29
N VAL A 561 16.98 22.13 -3.01
CA VAL A 561 15.66 21.49 -2.97
C VAL A 561 15.39 20.85 -1.60
N VAL A 562 16.44 20.32 -0.96
CA VAL A 562 16.35 19.80 0.43
C VAL A 562 15.96 20.90 1.40
N SER A 563 16.57 22.09 1.28
CA SER A 563 16.24 23.25 2.10
C SER A 563 14.79 23.70 1.88
N ALA A 564 14.37 23.86 0.62
CA ALA A 564 12.99 24.22 0.26
C ALA A 564 11.96 23.18 0.76
N ALA A 565 12.25 21.90 0.64
CA ALA A 565 11.39 20.83 1.11
C ALA A 565 11.27 20.81 2.65
N ARG A 566 12.38 21.03 3.37
CA ARG A 566 12.37 21.15 4.84
C ARG A 566 11.56 22.35 5.32
N ALA A 567 11.59 23.47 4.62
CA ALA A 567 10.74 24.62 4.91
C ALA A 567 9.24 24.30 4.79
N LEU A 568 8.86 23.32 3.95
CA LEU A 568 7.50 22.77 3.87
C LEU A 568 7.19 21.71 4.93
N GLY A 569 8.14 21.41 5.84
CA GLY A 569 8.00 20.37 6.85
C GLY A 569 8.18 18.94 6.33
N TRP A 570 8.84 18.77 5.18
CA TRP A 570 9.10 17.47 4.58
C TRP A 570 10.30 16.78 5.21
N SER A 571 10.33 15.47 5.11
CA SER A 571 11.47 14.63 5.49
C SER A 571 12.38 14.39 4.29
N THR A 572 13.67 14.22 4.57
CA THR A 572 14.68 13.95 3.55
C THR A 572 15.53 12.74 3.96
N VAL A 573 15.97 11.96 2.98
CA VAL A 573 16.88 10.82 3.17
C VAL A 573 17.88 10.79 2.02
N GLN A 574 19.14 10.51 2.31
CA GLN A 574 20.16 10.39 1.27
C GLN A 574 19.95 9.11 0.45
N VAL A 575 19.99 9.23 -0.89
CA VAL A 575 19.74 8.11 -1.81
C VAL A 575 20.91 7.82 -2.75
N ALA A 576 21.82 8.76 -2.92
CA ALA A 576 23.00 8.59 -3.77
C ALA A 576 24.15 9.51 -3.35
N GLU A 577 25.33 9.24 -3.89
CA GLU A 577 26.46 10.17 -3.92
C GLU A 577 26.72 10.58 -5.35
N GLU A 578 26.70 11.87 -5.63
CA GLU A 578 27.19 12.45 -6.87
C GLU A 578 28.69 12.64 -6.78
N THR A 579 29.38 12.40 -7.88
CA THR A 579 30.83 12.52 -7.98
C THR A 579 31.18 13.57 -9.03
N LEU A 580 31.77 14.67 -8.58
CA LEU A 580 32.17 15.81 -9.41
C LEU A 580 33.69 15.89 -9.52
N LEU A 581 34.17 16.12 -10.72
CA LEU A 581 35.57 16.31 -11.00
C LEU A 581 35.81 17.75 -11.49
N PRO A 582 36.33 18.66 -10.63
CA PRO A 582 36.73 20.00 -11.05
C PRO A 582 37.82 19.93 -12.11
N LEU A 583 37.70 20.67 -13.19
CA LEU A 583 38.62 20.62 -14.35
C LEU A 583 39.76 21.65 -14.36
N PRO A 584 39.57 22.90 -13.88
CA PRO A 584 40.58 23.97 -14.07
C PRO A 584 41.99 23.58 -13.61
N GLU A 585 42.11 22.97 -12.45
CA GLU A 585 43.39 22.58 -11.87
C GLU A 585 43.70 21.07 -12.04
N LEU A 586 42.89 20.36 -12.82
CA LEU A 586 43.05 18.94 -12.99
C LEU A 586 44.34 18.57 -13.73
N THR A 587 45.18 17.82 -13.03
CA THR A 587 46.38 17.22 -13.63
C THR A 587 46.42 15.73 -13.20
N PHE A 588 46.67 14.85 -14.17
CA PHE A 588 46.81 13.42 -13.86
C PHE A 588 48.26 13.08 -13.45
N THR A 589 48.87 13.91 -12.57
CA THR A 589 50.23 13.74 -12.07
C THR A 589 50.26 13.23 -10.63
N GLY A 590 51.37 12.60 -10.24
CA GLY A 590 51.54 12.06 -8.90
C GLY A 590 51.00 10.62 -8.69
N ARG A 591 51.27 10.04 -7.51
CA ARG A 591 51.03 8.64 -7.20
C ARG A 591 49.54 8.27 -7.20
N LYS A 592 48.71 9.19 -6.76
CA LYS A 592 47.22 8.99 -6.70
C LYS A 592 46.56 8.79 -8.06
N TRP A 593 47.21 9.21 -9.14
CA TRP A 593 46.71 9.10 -10.50
C TRP A 593 47.32 7.96 -11.30
N GLN A 594 48.02 7.02 -10.65
CA GLN A 594 48.77 5.94 -11.32
C GLN A 594 47.87 5.09 -12.21
N ASP A 595 46.67 4.73 -11.78
CA ASP A 595 45.72 3.89 -12.53
C ASP A 595 45.31 4.59 -13.85
N VAL A 596 44.94 5.88 -13.72
CA VAL A 596 44.52 6.71 -14.87
C VAL A 596 45.67 6.86 -15.89
N ARG A 597 46.87 7.22 -15.42
CA ARG A 597 48.06 7.32 -16.31
C ARG A 597 48.41 5.99 -16.98
N THR A 598 48.27 4.90 -16.22
CA THR A 598 48.52 3.58 -16.78
C THR A 598 47.51 3.26 -17.91
N ALA A 599 46.25 3.64 -17.77
CA ALA A 599 45.24 3.47 -18.82
C ALA A 599 45.58 4.34 -20.06
N LEU A 600 45.91 5.63 -19.85
CA LEU A 600 46.31 6.54 -20.94
C LEU A 600 47.55 6.00 -21.72
N ASN A 601 48.59 5.60 -21.02
CA ASN A 601 49.82 5.07 -21.62
C ASN A 601 49.58 3.77 -22.36
N ARG A 602 48.72 2.88 -21.83
CA ARG A 602 48.37 1.63 -22.50
C ARG A 602 47.56 1.88 -23.77
N ALA A 603 46.63 2.82 -23.77
CA ALA A 603 45.84 3.20 -24.93
C ALA A 603 46.77 3.72 -26.06
N ALA A 604 47.69 4.65 -25.72
CA ALA A 604 48.66 5.16 -26.66
C ALA A 604 49.54 4.04 -27.28
N LYS A 605 50.01 3.08 -26.46
CA LYS A 605 50.78 1.93 -26.95
C LYS A 605 49.98 0.96 -27.82
N ALA A 606 48.67 0.87 -27.56
CA ALA A 606 47.77 0.00 -28.32
C ALA A 606 47.18 0.69 -29.58
N GLY A 607 47.55 1.94 -29.85
CA GLY A 607 47.01 2.73 -30.96
C GLY A 607 45.49 3.03 -30.79
N ILE A 608 44.97 3.04 -29.57
CA ILE A 608 43.58 3.35 -29.30
C ILE A 608 43.44 4.86 -29.10
N VAL A 609 42.53 5.47 -29.84
CA VAL A 609 42.22 6.91 -29.77
C VAL A 609 40.80 7.14 -29.25
N ALA A 610 40.60 8.29 -28.62
CA ALA A 610 39.28 8.74 -28.16
C ALA A 610 38.74 9.77 -29.14
N GLU A 611 37.58 9.48 -29.75
CA GLU A 611 36.99 10.34 -30.78
C GLU A 611 35.66 10.90 -30.28
N TRP A 612 35.51 12.22 -30.36
CA TRP A 612 34.23 12.89 -30.11
C TRP A 612 33.29 12.79 -31.30
N THR A 613 32.02 12.45 -31.03
CA THR A 613 30.96 12.38 -32.05
C THR A 613 29.60 12.62 -31.38
N THR A 614 28.52 12.61 -32.15
CA THR A 614 27.16 12.37 -31.68
C THR A 614 26.65 11.05 -32.27
N PHE A 615 25.59 10.48 -31.69
CA PHE A 615 25.07 9.20 -32.18
C PHE A 615 24.58 9.28 -33.63
N ARG A 616 24.02 10.43 -34.03
CA ARG A 616 23.57 10.68 -35.41
C ARG A 616 24.70 10.97 -36.41
N ALA A 617 25.74 11.66 -35.92
CA ALA A 617 26.88 11.99 -36.79
C ALA A 617 27.86 10.84 -36.94
N ALA A 618 27.87 9.86 -36.03
CA ALA A 618 28.76 8.72 -36.07
C ALA A 618 28.45 7.82 -37.27
N PRO A 619 29.51 7.25 -37.93
CA PRO A 619 29.32 6.24 -38.98
C PRO A 619 28.45 5.06 -38.48
N VAL A 620 27.62 4.52 -39.41
CA VAL A 620 26.74 3.38 -39.08
C VAL A 620 27.51 2.20 -38.49
N ALA A 621 28.71 1.92 -38.98
CA ALA A 621 29.56 0.86 -38.43
C ALA A 621 29.97 1.06 -36.98
N ILE A 622 30.08 2.30 -36.52
CA ILE A 622 30.39 2.66 -35.12
C ILE A 622 29.10 2.52 -34.28
N THR A 623 27.99 3.07 -34.76
CA THR A 623 26.72 3.00 -34.00
C THR A 623 26.22 1.56 -33.84
N ASP A 624 26.44 0.69 -34.88
CA ASP A 624 26.07 -0.73 -34.77
C ASP A 624 26.93 -1.48 -33.74
N GLN A 625 28.23 -1.15 -33.66
CA GLN A 625 29.11 -1.70 -32.62
C GLN A 625 28.68 -1.21 -31.21
N ILE A 626 28.32 0.06 -31.07
CA ILE A 626 27.79 0.62 -29.79
C ILE A 626 26.53 -0.14 -29.39
N ARG A 627 25.58 -0.38 -30.31
CA ARG A 627 24.38 -1.19 -30.06
C ARG A 627 24.74 -2.61 -29.63
N ALA A 628 25.67 -3.26 -30.36
CA ALA A 628 26.08 -4.63 -30.02
C ALA A 628 26.69 -4.72 -28.61
N ILE A 629 27.59 -3.79 -28.27
CA ILE A 629 28.20 -3.72 -26.92
C ILE A 629 27.15 -3.49 -25.83
N SER A 630 26.16 -2.66 -26.10
CA SER A 630 25.07 -2.40 -25.14
C SER A 630 24.17 -3.62 -24.96
N GLU A 631 23.79 -4.28 -26.04
CA GLU A 631 22.99 -5.52 -26.03
C GLU A 631 23.68 -6.63 -25.24
N GLU A 632 24.98 -6.83 -25.49
CA GLU A 632 25.80 -7.82 -24.77
C GLU A 632 25.86 -7.50 -23.27
N TRP A 633 26.07 -6.23 -22.90
CA TRP A 633 26.11 -5.80 -21.52
C TRP A 633 24.78 -6.04 -20.79
N VAL A 634 23.64 -5.79 -21.46
CA VAL A 634 22.30 -6.05 -20.90
C VAL A 634 22.08 -7.56 -20.73
N ALA A 635 22.49 -8.36 -21.71
CA ALA A 635 22.34 -9.81 -21.67
C ALA A 635 23.12 -10.43 -20.48
N ASP A 636 24.34 -9.97 -20.24
CA ASP A 636 25.19 -10.45 -19.14
C ASP A 636 24.59 -10.15 -17.74
N LYS A 637 23.82 -9.10 -17.60
CA LYS A 637 23.20 -8.73 -16.32
C LYS A 637 21.99 -9.59 -15.95
N GLY A 638 21.34 -10.26 -16.89
CA GLY A 638 20.15 -11.10 -16.65
C GLY A 638 18.91 -10.36 -16.13
N LEU A 639 18.97 -9.04 -16.05
CA LEU A 639 17.89 -8.14 -15.66
C LEU A 639 17.68 -7.09 -16.75
N PRO A 640 16.45 -6.52 -16.87
CA PRO A 640 16.21 -5.45 -17.83
C PRO A 640 17.08 -4.23 -17.54
N GLU A 641 17.41 -3.50 -18.59
CA GLU A 641 18.11 -2.22 -18.46
C GLU A 641 17.33 -1.26 -17.57
N MET A 642 18.04 -0.57 -16.70
CA MET A 642 17.42 0.43 -15.81
C MET A 642 17.34 1.76 -16.59
N GLY A 643 16.16 2.39 -16.53
CA GLY A 643 15.91 3.72 -17.09
C GLY A 643 15.82 4.81 -16.01
N PHE A 644 15.00 5.82 -16.27
CA PHE A 644 14.63 6.94 -15.38
C PHE A 644 15.76 7.97 -15.20
N THR A 645 16.77 7.73 -14.38
CA THR A 645 17.96 8.59 -14.19
C THR A 645 19.22 7.90 -14.73
N LEU A 646 19.05 6.89 -15.55
CA LEU A 646 20.10 6.17 -16.24
C LEU A 646 19.73 6.09 -17.72
N GLY A 647 20.55 6.68 -18.58
CA GLY A 647 20.32 6.69 -20.02
C GLY A 647 20.59 5.34 -20.68
N GLY A 648 19.78 5.04 -21.68
CA GLY A 648 19.95 3.93 -22.59
C GLY A 648 20.36 4.38 -23.99
N LEU A 649 20.16 3.51 -24.97
CA LEU A 649 20.48 3.81 -26.37
C LEU A 649 19.58 4.90 -26.98
N ASP A 650 18.34 5.00 -26.52
CA ASP A 650 17.35 5.97 -27.03
C ASP A 650 17.75 7.42 -26.70
N GLU A 651 18.29 7.63 -25.50
CA GLU A 651 18.76 8.93 -25.04
C GLU A 651 20.01 9.44 -25.76
N LEU A 652 20.77 8.54 -26.39
CA LEU A 652 21.94 8.91 -27.21
C LEU A 652 21.55 9.60 -28.53
N ALA A 653 20.31 9.47 -28.97
CA ALA A 653 19.83 10.03 -30.24
C ALA A 653 19.65 11.55 -30.23
N ASP A 654 19.75 12.18 -29.06
CA ASP A 654 19.72 13.62 -28.88
C ASP A 654 21.03 14.26 -29.41
N ASP A 655 20.91 15.29 -30.24
CA ASP A 655 22.03 15.93 -30.89
C ASP A 655 22.93 16.74 -29.95
N GLU A 656 22.40 17.16 -28.79
CA GLU A 656 23.17 17.84 -27.73
C GLU A 656 24.00 16.87 -26.90
N VAL A 657 23.70 15.56 -26.96
CA VAL A 657 24.44 14.53 -26.24
C VAL A 657 25.69 14.13 -27.01
N ARG A 658 26.84 14.44 -26.43
CA ARG A 658 28.13 14.09 -27.02
C ARG A 658 28.56 12.68 -26.63
N LEU A 659 29.12 11.95 -27.56
CA LEU A 659 29.75 10.65 -27.36
C LEU A 659 31.27 10.75 -27.45
N LEU A 660 31.96 10.08 -26.53
CA LEU A 660 33.39 9.81 -26.67
C LEU A 660 33.58 8.33 -26.85
N VAL A 661 34.14 7.93 -27.99
CA VAL A 661 34.27 6.53 -28.41
C VAL A 661 35.74 6.17 -28.45
N ALA A 662 36.14 5.07 -27.81
CA ALA A 662 37.47 4.50 -27.91
C ALA A 662 37.54 3.56 -29.11
N VAL A 663 38.35 3.90 -30.12
CA VAL A 663 38.52 3.13 -31.35
C VAL A 663 39.98 2.82 -31.61
N ASP A 664 40.25 1.65 -32.21
CA ASP A 664 41.59 1.28 -32.71
C ASP A 664 41.75 1.62 -34.19
N ALA A 665 42.91 1.29 -34.76
CA ALA A 665 43.24 1.52 -36.18
C ALA A 665 42.29 0.80 -37.15
N ASP A 666 41.72 -0.33 -36.71
CA ASP A 666 40.75 -1.13 -37.48
C ASP A 666 39.30 -0.64 -37.33
N ARG A 667 39.09 0.51 -36.67
CA ARG A 667 37.80 1.09 -36.37
C ARG A 667 36.95 0.19 -35.46
N SER A 668 37.58 -0.67 -34.66
CA SER A 668 36.89 -1.47 -33.66
C SER A 668 36.62 -0.62 -32.42
N VAL A 669 35.36 -0.65 -31.94
CA VAL A 669 34.96 0.10 -30.73
C VAL A 669 35.29 -0.75 -29.50
N HIS A 670 36.08 -0.22 -28.58
CA HIS A 670 36.43 -0.81 -27.29
C HIS A 670 35.56 -0.32 -26.14
N GLY A 671 35.04 0.88 -26.26
CA GLY A 671 34.13 1.47 -25.25
C GLY A 671 33.56 2.80 -25.72
N VAL A 672 32.49 3.22 -25.04
CA VAL A 672 31.78 4.47 -25.30
C VAL A 672 31.30 5.07 -24.01
N THR A 673 31.34 6.41 -23.94
CA THR A 673 30.73 7.21 -22.88
C THR A 673 29.89 8.31 -23.51
N SER A 674 28.73 8.64 -22.89
CA SER A 674 27.91 9.78 -23.28
C SER A 674 28.02 10.90 -22.26
N TRP A 675 27.88 12.14 -22.73
CA TRP A 675 28.08 13.35 -21.97
C TRP A 675 26.91 14.30 -22.22
N LEU A 676 26.16 14.59 -21.16
CA LEU A 676 25.01 15.50 -21.16
C LEU A 676 25.50 16.90 -20.84
N PRO A 677 25.06 17.96 -21.56
CA PRO A 677 25.50 19.32 -21.28
C PRO A 677 24.90 19.84 -19.98
N VAL A 678 25.71 20.57 -19.22
CA VAL A 678 25.28 21.32 -18.04
C VAL A 678 25.38 22.80 -18.35
N ARG A 679 24.23 23.49 -18.32
CA ARG A 679 24.16 24.91 -18.70
C ARG A 679 23.94 25.78 -17.48
N ARG A 680 24.56 26.98 -17.50
CA ARG A 680 24.36 28.06 -16.54
C ARG A 680 24.36 29.38 -17.33
N ASP A 681 23.31 30.17 -17.19
CA ASP A 681 23.15 31.46 -17.85
C ASP A 681 23.42 31.39 -19.37
N GLY A 682 22.92 30.36 -20.05
CA GLY A 682 23.07 30.14 -21.48
C GLY A 682 24.35 29.40 -21.92
N GLU A 683 25.40 29.42 -21.10
CA GLU A 683 26.70 28.81 -21.41
C GLU A 683 26.80 27.37 -20.89
N ILE A 684 27.55 26.52 -21.61
CA ILE A 684 27.87 25.16 -21.14
C ILE A 684 29.04 25.28 -20.16
N VAL A 685 28.77 25.07 -18.89
CA VAL A 685 29.78 25.14 -17.82
C VAL A 685 30.35 23.79 -17.43
N GLY A 686 29.69 22.69 -17.80
CA GLY A 686 30.15 21.37 -17.47
C GLY A 686 29.44 20.26 -18.26
N TRP A 687 29.77 19.03 -17.96
CA TRP A 687 29.23 17.86 -18.63
C TRP A 687 28.97 16.74 -17.63
N THR A 688 27.88 16.00 -17.82
CA THR A 688 27.53 14.85 -16.97
C THR A 688 27.67 13.55 -17.74
N LEU A 689 28.53 12.66 -17.24
CA LEU A 689 28.65 11.28 -17.72
C LEU A 689 27.36 10.52 -17.40
N ASP A 690 26.73 9.93 -18.40
CA ASP A 690 25.51 9.14 -18.23
C ASP A 690 25.69 7.70 -18.70
N PHE A 691 25.67 7.48 -20.02
CA PHE A 691 25.81 6.15 -20.59
C PHE A 691 27.29 5.73 -20.65
N MET A 692 27.60 4.55 -20.13
CA MET A 692 28.95 4.03 -20.08
C MET A 692 28.93 2.52 -20.41
N ARG A 693 29.51 2.14 -21.55
CA ARG A 693 29.58 0.74 -22.01
C ARG A 693 30.95 0.41 -22.52
N ARG A 694 31.36 -0.81 -22.26
CA ARG A 694 32.63 -1.36 -22.77
C ARG A 694 32.42 -2.73 -23.35
N ARG A 695 33.30 -3.09 -24.26
CA ARG A 695 33.43 -4.45 -24.81
C ARG A 695 33.82 -5.43 -23.71
N SER A 696 33.30 -6.64 -23.73
CA SER A 696 33.53 -7.67 -22.69
C SER A 696 34.29 -8.90 -23.23
N ASP A 697 34.48 -9.01 -24.55
CA ASP A 697 35.15 -10.12 -25.20
C ASP A 697 36.70 -10.11 -25.01
N ASP A 698 37.39 -11.13 -25.53
CA ASP A 698 38.86 -11.29 -25.43
C ASP A 698 39.67 -10.17 -26.09
N ARG A 699 39.05 -9.38 -26.98
CA ARG A 699 39.63 -8.21 -27.61
C ARG A 699 39.45 -6.92 -26.80
N ALA A 700 38.78 -7.01 -25.63
CA ALA A 700 38.49 -5.85 -24.80
C ALA A 700 39.78 -5.18 -24.29
N PHE A 701 39.90 -3.88 -24.52
CA PHE A 701 40.98 -3.09 -23.94
C PHE A 701 40.78 -2.87 -22.43
N ARG A 702 41.70 -3.35 -21.60
CA ARG A 702 41.64 -3.14 -20.14
C ARG A 702 41.99 -1.70 -19.78
N GLY A 703 41.12 -1.04 -19.07
CA GLY A 703 41.24 0.37 -18.64
C GLY A 703 40.59 1.34 -19.62
N VAL A 704 39.72 0.86 -20.52
CA VAL A 704 39.05 1.72 -21.51
C VAL A 704 38.19 2.80 -20.85
N MET A 705 37.54 2.52 -19.71
CA MET A 705 36.72 3.51 -19.03
C MET A 705 37.57 4.58 -18.37
N GLU A 706 38.67 4.21 -17.73
CA GLU A 706 39.64 5.16 -17.18
C GLU A 706 40.23 6.04 -18.31
N PHE A 707 40.55 5.44 -19.46
CA PHE A 707 41.03 6.16 -20.63
C PHE A 707 40.00 7.15 -21.15
N LEU A 708 38.74 6.75 -21.37
CA LEU A 708 37.70 7.59 -21.92
C LEU A 708 37.36 8.76 -20.96
N ILE A 709 37.21 8.49 -19.66
CA ILE A 709 36.91 9.54 -18.68
C ILE A 709 38.07 10.55 -18.57
N ALA A 710 39.30 10.07 -18.55
CA ALA A 710 40.47 10.96 -18.52
C ALA A 710 40.61 11.79 -19.80
N SER A 711 40.39 11.17 -20.97
CA SER A 711 40.40 11.87 -22.26
C SER A 711 39.27 12.92 -22.34
N ALA A 712 38.07 12.58 -21.85
CA ALA A 712 36.97 13.52 -21.77
C ALA A 712 37.30 14.71 -20.85
N ALA A 713 37.79 14.44 -19.65
CA ALA A 713 38.15 15.49 -18.69
C ALA A 713 39.23 16.41 -19.24
N THR A 714 40.20 15.88 -19.97
CA THR A 714 41.26 16.68 -20.61
C THR A 714 40.71 17.56 -21.74
N GLY A 715 39.96 16.96 -22.69
CA GLY A 715 39.40 17.69 -23.81
C GLY A 715 38.38 18.76 -23.39
N LEU A 716 37.46 18.42 -22.46
CA LEU A 716 36.47 19.35 -21.96
C LEU A 716 37.10 20.51 -21.16
N ARG A 717 38.21 20.26 -20.44
CA ARG A 717 38.98 21.33 -19.78
C ARG A 717 39.58 22.26 -20.83
N GLU A 718 40.12 21.75 -21.91
CA GLU A 718 40.67 22.55 -23.00
C GLU A 718 39.58 23.39 -23.70
N GLU A 719 38.35 22.90 -23.73
CA GLU A 719 37.16 23.61 -24.19
C GLU A 719 36.64 24.66 -23.16
N GLY A 720 37.21 24.74 -21.96
CA GLY A 720 36.84 25.70 -20.93
C GLY A 720 35.78 25.27 -19.94
N ALA A 721 35.40 23.99 -19.91
CA ALA A 721 34.45 23.49 -18.94
C ALA A 721 35.01 23.53 -17.50
N GLU A 722 34.15 23.93 -16.54
CA GLU A 722 34.53 24.07 -15.13
C GLU A 722 34.60 22.68 -14.41
N PHE A 723 33.75 21.76 -14.80
CA PHE A 723 33.69 20.43 -14.16
C PHE A 723 33.10 19.36 -15.09
N VAL A 724 33.35 18.12 -14.72
CA VAL A 724 32.54 17.00 -15.19
C VAL A 724 31.91 16.29 -14.00
N SER A 725 30.64 15.97 -14.10
CA SER A 725 29.96 15.07 -13.17
C SER A 725 30.10 13.65 -13.68
N LEU A 726 30.61 12.75 -12.87
CA LEU A 726 30.58 11.32 -13.16
C LEU A 726 29.23 10.70 -12.76
N SER A 727 28.20 11.53 -12.58
CA SER A 727 26.84 11.17 -12.20
C SER A 727 26.73 10.60 -10.78
N GLY A 728 25.51 10.30 -10.33
CA GLY A 728 25.23 9.71 -9.04
C GLY A 728 25.59 8.23 -8.97
N ALA A 729 25.96 7.74 -7.80
CA ALA A 729 26.04 6.32 -7.47
C ALA A 729 24.83 5.99 -6.58
N PRO A 730 23.77 5.34 -7.10
CA PRO A 730 22.56 5.04 -6.35
C PRO A 730 22.84 4.12 -5.15
N LEU A 731 22.18 4.37 -4.03
CA LEU A 731 22.31 3.60 -2.78
C LEU A 731 23.74 3.51 -2.23
N ALA A 732 24.71 4.23 -2.81
CA ALA A 732 26.06 4.37 -2.27
C ALA A 732 26.12 5.65 -1.43
N ARG A 733 26.86 5.58 -0.32
CA ARG A 733 27.05 6.68 0.62
C ARG A 733 28.46 6.65 1.22
N LEU A 734 29.05 7.82 1.39
CA LEU A 734 30.25 7.98 2.19
C LEU A 734 29.87 8.11 3.68
N ASP A 735 30.67 7.51 4.54
CA ASP A 735 30.53 7.67 6.00
C ASP A 735 31.07 9.04 6.40
N ARG A 736 30.18 9.94 6.80
CA ARG A 736 30.50 11.29 7.30
C ARG A 736 30.34 11.39 8.81
N GLY A 737 30.18 10.24 9.53
CA GLY A 737 30.00 10.22 10.97
C GLY A 737 28.63 10.72 11.47
N GLU A 738 27.66 10.95 10.57
CA GLU A 738 26.31 11.38 10.94
C GLU A 738 25.48 10.21 11.54
N PRO A 739 24.62 10.49 12.53
CA PRO A 739 23.76 9.48 13.12
C PRO A 739 22.78 8.93 12.07
N ILE A 740 22.85 7.61 11.84
CA ILE A 740 22.09 6.92 10.80
C ILE A 740 20.65 6.70 11.28
N ALA A 741 19.66 7.34 10.64
CA ALA A 741 18.23 7.11 10.88
C ALA A 741 17.81 5.70 10.42
N GLY A 742 16.72 5.17 10.99
CA GLY A 742 16.26 3.80 10.71
C GLY A 742 15.98 3.54 9.22
N LEU A 743 15.43 4.52 8.49
CA LEU A 743 15.20 4.43 7.05
C LEU A 743 16.52 4.34 6.27
N GLN A 744 17.52 5.13 6.66
CA GLN A 744 18.84 5.09 6.02
C GLN A 744 19.50 3.71 6.18
N LYS A 745 19.40 3.09 7.37
CA LYS A 745 19.87 1.71 7.59
C LYS A 745 19.19 0.70 6.66
N LEU A 746 17.92 0.89 6.40
CA LEU A 746 17.16 0.05 5.47
C LEU A 746 17.66 0.23 4.02
N LEU A 747 17.89 1.47 3.58
CA LEU A 747 18.43 1.75 2.25
C LEU A 747 19.84 1.20 2.09
N ASP A 748 20.69 1.36 3.09
CA ASP A 748 22.05 0.81 3.11
C ASP A 748 22.03 -0.73 3.03
N ALA A 749 21.11 -1.38 3.74
CA ALA A 749 20.93 -2.84 3.68
C ALA A 749 20.40 -3.30 2.29
N ILE A 750 19.49 -2.55 1.69
CA ILE A 750 19.01 -2.81 0.31
C ILE A 750 20.17 -2.66 -0.68
N GLY A 751 20.95 -1.58 -0.56
CA GLY A 751 22.13 -1.34 -1.41
C GLY A 751 23.15 -2.47 -1.30
N GLN A 752 23.40 -2.99 -0.08
CA GLN A 752 24.29 -4.14 0.12
C GLN A 752 23.79 -5.42 -0.57
N ARG A 753 22.47 -5.67 -0.51
CA ARG A 753 21.89 -6.87 -1.13
C ARG A 753 21.81 -6.78 -2.67
N LEU A 754 21.69 -5.57 -3.21
CA LEU A 754 21.67 -5.33 -4.65
C LEU A 754 23.07 -5.20 -5.26
N GLU A 755 24.12 -5.07 -4.44
CA GLU A 755 25.50 -4.92 -4.90
C GLU A 755 25.95 -6.02 -5.87
N PRO A 756 25.68 -7.33 -5.65
CA PRO A 756 26.11 -8.39 -6.58
C PRO A 756 25.46 -8.27 -7.97
N VAL A 757 24.30 -7.60 -8.06
CA VAL A 757 23.55 -7.46 -9.30
C VAL A 757 23.90 -6.18 -10.04
N TYR A 758 23.95 -5.06 -9.33
CA TYR A 758 24.10 -3.72 -9.94
C TYR A 758 25.45 -3.05 -9.69
N GLY A 759 26.22 -3.48 -8.69
CA GLY A 759 27.58 -3.00 -8.42
C GLY A 759 27.66 -1.52 -8.03
N PHE A 760 26.72 -1.00 -7.26
CA PHE A 760 26.66 0.43 -6.90
C PHE A 760 27.89 0.91 -6.10
N ARG A 761 28.39 0.07 -5.17
CA ARG A 761 29.58 0.38 -4.38
C ARG A 761 30.87 0.23 -5.19
N SER A 762 30.94 -0.79 -6.04
CA SER A 762 32.05 -0.96 -6.96
C SER A 762 32.11 0.16 -8.00
N LEU A 763 30.97 0.71 -8.42
CA LEU A 763 30.90 1.90 -9.26
C LEU A 763 31.44 3.14 -8.52
N LEU A 764 31.05 3.34 -7.24
CA LEU A 764 31.58 4.46 -6.44
C LEU A 764 33.09 4.32 -6.23
N ALA A 765 33.58 3.11 -5.94
CA ALA A 765 35.00 2.82 -5.79
C ALA A 765 35.78 3.04 -7.11
N PHE A 766 35.19 2.70 -8.26
CA PHE A 766 35.76 3.01 -9.58
C PHE A 766 35.90 4.53 -9.80
N LYS A 767 34.82 5.30 -9.50
CA LYS A 767 34.82 6.76 -9.63
C LYS A 767 35.83 7.44 -8.70
N ALA A 768 36.06 6.85 -7.52
CA ALA A 768 37.07 7.35 -6.56
C ALA A 768 38.50 7.41 -7.11
N LYS A 769 38.84 6.65 -8.17
CA LYS A 769 40.13 6.71 -8.86
C LYS A 769 40.40 8.09 -9.46
N PHE A 770 39.34 8.86 -9.76
CA PHE A 770 39.45 10.21 -10.32
C PHE A 770 39.49 11.30 -9.25
N GLN A 771 39.59 10.94 -7.96
CA GLN A 771 39.69 11.88 -6.83
C GLN A 771 38.59 12.96 -6.85
N PRO A 772 37.30 12.56 -7.03
CA PRO A 772 36.23 13.53 -7.19
C PRO A 772 35.87 14.20 -5.88
N GLU A 773 35.16 15.33 -5.97
CA GLU A 773 34.32 15.86 -4.91
C GLU A 773 33.03 15.07 -4.83
N TYR A 774 32.55 14.87 -3.60
CA TYR A 774 31.34 14.12 -3.36
C TYR A 774 30.22 15.01 -2.85
N ARG A 775 29.05 14.95 -3.49
CA ARG A 775 27.85 15.68 -3.09
C ARG A 775 26.70 14.72 -2.81
N PRO A 776 26.06 14.78 -1.62
CA PRO A 776 24.97 13.89 -1.29
C PRO A 776 23.70 14.29 -2.07
N LEU A 777 23.08 13.30 -2.69
CA LEU A 777 21.77 13.43 -3.35
C LEU A 777 20.68 12.83 -2.46
N HIS A 778 19.56 13.52 -2.35
CA HIS A 778 18.51 13.19 -1.42
C HIS A 778 17.18 12.88 -2.12
N LEU A 779 16.37 12.11 -1.41
CA LEU A 779 14.94 11.96 -1.61
C LEU A 779 14.23 12.88 -0.62
N ALA A 780 13.35 13.75 -1.11
CA ALA A 780 12.50 14.59 -0.27
C ALA A 780 11.03 14.20 -0.45
N TYR A 781 10.30 14.01 0.67
CA TYR A 781 8.94 13.50 0.67
C TYR A 781 8.12 14.06 1.84
N PRO A 782 6.78 14.24 1.68
CA PRO A 782 5.95 14.91 2.68
C PRO A 782 5.56 14.02 3.87
N ASP A 783 5.53 12.70 3.69
CA ASP A 783 4.96 11.77 4.69
C ASP A 783 5.68 10.41 4.65
N ALA A 784 6.19 9.99 5.80
CA ALA A 784 6.85 8.70 5.96
C ALA A 784 5.93 7.49 5.67
N ALA A 785 4.60 7.64 5.84
CA ALA A 785 3.67 6.58 5.49
C ALA A 785 3.51 6.37 3.98
N ALA A 786 3.93 7.34 3.16
CA ALA A 786 3.96 7.19 1.71
C ALA A 786 5.21 6.45 1.20
N LEU A 787 6.22 6.21 2.04
CA LEU A 787 7.48 5.57 1.64
C LEU A 787 7.33 4.23 0.90
N PRO A 788 6.44 3.31 1.28
CA PRO A 788 6.22 2.08 0.50
C PRO A 788 5.71 2.36 -0.91
N ALA A 789 4.80 3.34 -1.07
CA ALA A 789 4.30 3.74 -2.38
C ALA A 789 5.37 4.47 -3.20
N ILE A 790 6.17 5.33 -2.56
CA ILE A 790 7.31 6.02 -3.16
C ILE A 790 8.38 5.02 -3.62
N GLY A 791 8.75 4.05 -2.77
CA GLY A 791 9.71 3.00 -3.13
C GLY A 791 9.25 2.16 -4.31
N ASN A 792 7.97 1.77 -4.33
CA ASN A 792 7.37 1.08 -5.47
C ASN A 792 7.34 1.96 -6.74
N ALA A 793 7.05 3.24 -6.61
CA ALA A 793 7.03 4.17 -7.75
C ALA A 793 8.44 4.36 -8.34
N ILE A 794 9.45 4.55 -7.50
CA ILE A 794 10.86 4.65 -7.92
C ILE A 794 11.30 3.33 -8.57
N GLY A 795 11.05 2.18 -7.95
CA GLY A 795 11.38 0.88 -8.53
C GLY A 795 10.76 0.68 -9.92
N ARG A 796 9.50 1.06 -10.11
CA ARG A 796 8.81 1.00 -11.40
C ARG A 796 9.25 2.09 -12.39
N ALA A 797 9.79 3.22 -11.91
CA ALA A 797 10.39 4.22 -12.78
C ALA A 797 11.69 3.69 -13.40
N TYR A 798 12.53 3.02 -12.61
CA TYR A 798 13.76 2.38 -13.08
C TYR A 798 13.53 1.12 -13.91
N LEU A 799 12.52 0.32 -13.56
CA LEU A 799 12.24 -0.99 -14.19
C LEU A 799 10.76 -1.05 -14.61
N PRO A 800 10.36 -0.31 -15.66
CA PRO A 800 8.96 -0.24 -16.10
C PRO A 800 8.42 -1.58 -16.61
N ASP A 801 9.27 -2.38 -17.26
CA ASP A 801 8.90 -3.62 -17.96
C ASP A 801 9.31 -4.90 -17.22
N LEU A 802 9.41 -4.83 -15.89
CA LEU A 802 9.80 -5.97 -15.06
C LEU A 802 8.80 -7.13 -15.19
N ARG A 803 9.23 -8.23 -15.80
CA ARG A 803 8.42 -9.45 -15.94
C ARG A 803 8.24 -10.15 -14.59
N PRO A 804 7.13 -10.89 -14.36
CA PRO A 804 6.91 -11.60 -13.09
C PRO A 804 8.06 -12.54 -12.67
N THR A 805 8.68 -13.20 -13.64
CA THR A 805 9.84 -14.07 -13.41
C THR A 805 11.07 -13.30 -12.93
N GLN A 806 11.32 -12.13 -13.50
CA GLN A 806 12.41 -11.22 -13.11
C GLN A 806 12.12 -10.57 -11.75
N ALA A 807 10.87 -10.21 -11.48
CA ALA A 807 10.45 -9.73 -10.17
C ALA A 807 10.69 -10.79 -9.08
N ALA A 808 10.40 -12.06 -9.38
CA ALA A 808 10.67 -13.17 -8.47
C ALA A 808 12.18 -13.40 -8.26
N ALA A 809 13.01 -13.22 -9.30
CA ALA A 809 14.46 -13.30 -9.18
C ALA A 809 15.02 -12.15 -8.32
N LEU A 810 14.55 -10.92 -8.54
CA LEU A 810 14.92 -9.75 -7.74
C LEU A 810 14.49 -9.90 -6.27
N ALA A 811 13.28 -10.40 -6.03
CA ALA A 811 12.79 -10.67 -4.68
C ALA A 811 13.64 -11.73 -3.97
N ARG A 812 14.06 -12.80 -4.66
CA ARG A 812 14.98 -13.81 -4.11
C ARG A 812 16.34 -13.22 -3.76
N ALA A 813 16.90 -12.38 -4.64
CA ALA A 813 18.15 -11.67 -4.36
C ALA A 813 18.03 -10.75 -3.11
N LEU A 814 16.91 -10.05 -2.96
CA LEU A 814 16.64 -9.20 -1.79
C LEU A 814 16.44 -10.01 -0.50
N LEU A 815 15.91 -11.23 -0.58
CA LEU A 815 15.69 -12.12 0.56
C LEU A 815 16.94 -12.94 0.93
N GLY A 816 18.02 -12.83 0.14
CA GLY A 816 19.28 -13.55 0.41
C GLY A 816 19.20 -15.06 0.12
N ARG A 817 18.30 -15.47 -0.79
CA ARG A 817 18.11 -16.87 -1.23
C ARG A 817 18.47 -17.04 -2.69
#